data_c75e93e4f5a41183c89abef82932d0d5
#
_entry.id   c75e93e4f5a41183c89abef82932d0d5
#
_cell.length_a   1.000
_cell.length_b   1.000
_cell.length_c   1.000
_cell.angle_alpha   90.00
_cell.angle_beta   90.00
_cell.angle_gamma   90.00
#
_symmetry.space_group_name_H-M   'P 1'
#
loop_
_entity.id
_entity.type
_entity.pdbx_description
1 polymer ?
#
loop_
_entity_poly.entity_id
_entity_poly.type
_entity_poly.pdbx_seq_one_letter_code
_entity_poly.pdbx_strand_id
1 'polypeptide(L)'
;MSDRMRPIPFPELMEQILTEYRRDGSVLGVRAPYRHESGKRLELFGEKPETPFGPAAGPHTQLAQNLIAAYAGGARFMELKTVQKLDGEDLPVSKPCILAEAEGYNVEWSTELTVPQALDEYVKAWFALKLISAAFGLGARDGFVFNMSVGYDLAGIRTEKLDRFIEGLKDASQTPMWQACAAWAKAHLSDFEGLTAAEVDAFSPQVCRSITLSTLHGCPPEEIERIAAYLLKDKHLHTFVKCNPTLLGYTYARETLNSLGYADVAFDDHHFKNDLQFADAVPMFVRLSSLAQSQGLTFGLKLSNTFPVKITRGELPGEEMYMSGKALWPLTIHLAETLEKAFEGELRVSYSGGADTHNLTELFQAGIWPVTLATTLLKPGGYNRLPQMARALAAQEYRPFTGVALDRLSALAQKSLTDPRYRRPLKPALPRKNDRDVPLIDCSLAPCSDACPIHQDISAYMELAAQGRYTEALGVICDKNALPNITGSICNHRCTAACVRNQYDDPLSIRQVKLLAAERGFRPYLDALAPVGDRPERVAIVGGGPAGMALAFFLARAGAKVTIFEEKNALGGVVRNVIPEFRIACDAIDRDAEMLAKLGVQIVRNTRAETAQTLLENGFTHVALCCGAQSRGKLNIPGETNAIAFLEQAKRYPDTLEIGAHIVVAGAGNTAMDAARAALRVPGVADVTIVYRRTKREMPAEEEELNLALAEGVRFEELLAPVSFADAKLTCEKMKLGAPDESGRRSPETTGETVTLPCDTLIAAVGEKPDAVTLAENGVKLDAKGRPTARKQSERVYVLGDALRGPATVVEAIADAQATAEEILGISTRKCHCATSDTELLARRGIEAEAGAPDADFARCMGCDKVCLNCVDVCPNRANEAVWLNGKPQVVHIDGRCNECGNCATFCPYQSAPYLDKLTFFVDEAAFRDSGNPGWTMRKDGNALVRLDGREWLAALNDPALPAEVSALMRETMRQMPWLAKA
;
A
#
# COMPACT_ATOMS: atom_id res chain seq x y z
N MET A 1 -18.94 11.57 -20.53
CA MET A 1 -17.70 11.02 -19.93
C MET A 1 -17.18 9.95 -20.85
N SER A 2 -15.93 10.06 -21.26
CA SER A 2 -15.26 9.11 -22.16
C SER A 2 -14.71 7.93 -21.35
N ASP A 3 -15.56 7.08 -20.82
CA ASP A 3 -15.23 5.85 -20.11
C ASP A 3 -14.85 4.68 -21.06
N ARG A 4 -14.81 4.95 -22.37
CA ARG A 4 -14.49 3.98 -23.41
C ARG A 4 -13.04 4.10 -23.85
N MET A 5 -12.26 3.05 -23.59
CA MET A 5 -10.90 2.92 -24.12
C MET A 5 -10.91 2.93 -25.65
N ARG A 6 -10.02 3.71 -26.25
CA ARG A 6 -9.78 3.72 -27.69
C ARG A 6 -8.49 2.96 -27.99
N PRO A 7 -8.54 1.87 -28.78
CA PRO A 7 -7.33 1.16 -29.21
C PRO A 7 -6.37 2.11 -29.94
N ILE A 8 -5.09 2.08 -29.55
CA ILE A 8 -4.05 2.89 -30.20
C ILE A 8 -3.80 2.33 -31.61
N PRO A 9 -3.84 3.13 -32.68
CA PRO A 9 -3.49 2.68 -34.03
C PRO A 9 -2.06 2.10 -34.07
N PHE A 10 -1.83 1.03 -34.83
CA PHE A 10 -0.53 0.36 -34.88
C PHE A 10 0.65 1.28 -35.21
N PRO A 11 0.54 2.21 -36.20
CA PRO A 11 1.63 3.16 -36.49
C PRO A 11 1.99 4.04 -35.30
N GLU A 12 1.01 4.56 -34.57
CA GLU A 12 1.20 5.43 -33.41
C GLU A 12 1.81 4.65 -32.24
N LEU A 13 1.34 3.43 -32.00
CA LEU A 13 1.88 2.54 -30.98
C LEU A 13 3.37 2.24 -31.23
N MET A 14 3.74 1.94 -32.47
CA MET A 14 5.12 1.68 -32.85
C MET A 14 5.98 2.94 -32.77
N GLU A 15 5.46 4.11 -33.17
CA GLU A 15 6.14 5.39 -33.03
C GLU A 15 6.44 5.70 -31.56
N GLN A 16 5.47 5.48 -30.67
CA GLN A 16 5.68 5.62 -29.22
C GLN A 16 6.81 4.70 -28.74
N ILE A 17 6.75 3.40 -29.04
CA ILE A 17 7.71 2.40 -28.61
C ILE A 17 9.12 2.76 -29.11
N LEU A 18 9.28 3.09 -30.39
CA LEU A 18 10.56 3.44 -30.99
C LEU A 18 11.14 4.74 -30.40
N THR A 19 10.28 5.73 -30.16
CA THR A 19 10.70 7.02 -29.58
C THR A 19 11.17 6.85 -28.14
N GLU A 20 10.41 6.13 -27.30
CA GLU A 20 10.80 5.84 -25.91
C GLU A 20 12.12 5.04 -25.87
N TYR A 21 12.21 3.97 -26.67
CA TYR A 21 13.40 3.11 -26.67
C TYR A 21 14.66 3.86 -27.11
N ARG A 22 14.58 4.74 -28.13
CA ARG A 22 15.71 5.58 -28.60
C ARG A 22 16.08 6.65 -27.59
N ARG A 23 15.13 7.20 -26.86
CA ARG A 23 15.34 8.27 -25.88
C ARG A 23 16.08 7.78 -24.63
N ASP A 24 15.63 6.66 -24.04
CA ASP A 24 16.08 6.20 -22.71
C ASP A 24 16.10 4.67 -22.53
N GLY A 25 15.84 3.90 -23.58
CA GLY A 25 15.84 2.44 -23.55
C GLY A 25 14.56 1.84 -22.89
N SER A 26 13.58 2.65 -22.53
CA SER A 26 12.31 2.18 -21.96
C SER A 26 11.35 1.69 -23.06
N VAL A 27 10.38 0.87 -22.66
CA VAL A 27 9.31 0.40 -23.55
C VAL A 27 7.98 0.54 -22.81
N LEU A 28 7.12 1.44 -23.29
CA LEU A 28 5.81 1.73 -22.70
C LEU A 28 5.89 1.94 -21.18
N GLY A 29 6.90 2.73 -20.74
CA GLY A 29 7.15 3.06 -19.33
C GLY A 29 7.75 1.94 -18.48
N VAL A 30 8.14 0.81 -19.07
CA VAL A 30 9.04 -0.16 -18.43
C VAL A 30 10.47 0.36 -18.56
N ARG A 31 11.00 0.92 -17.47
CA ARG A 31 12.25 1.71 -17.47
C ARG A 31 13.51 0.88 -17.69
N ALA A 32 13.51 -0.38 -17.26
CA ALA A 32 14.62 -1.30 -17.42
C ALA A 32 14.10 -2.63 -18.00
N PRO A 33 13.84 -2.69 -19.33
CA PRO A 33 13.29 -3.89 -19.94
C PRO A 33 14.16 -5.13 -19.68
N TYR A 34 13.51 -6.26 -19.42
CA TYR A 34 14.20 -7.53 -19.23
C TYR A 34 14.79 -8.05 -20.53
N ARG A 35 16.05 -8.48 -20.48
CA ARG A 35 16.74 -9.15 -21.58
C ARG A 35 16.95 -10.60 -21.21
N HIS A 36 16.51 -11.52 -22.07
CA HIS A 36 16.69 -12.94 -21.83
C HIS A 36 18.06 -13.40 -22.32
N GLU A 37 19.03 -13.53 -21.42
CA GLU A 37 20.43 -13.89 -21.74
C GLU A 37 20.74 -15.35 -21.44
N SER A 38 19.89 -16.05 -20.66
CA SER A 38 20.20 -17.41 -20.20
C SER A 38 20.09 -18.49 -21.29
N GLY A 39 19.42 -18.20 -22.40
CA GLY A 39 19.11 -19.17 -23.45
C GLY A 39 18.15 -20.31 -23.02
N LYS A 40 17.71 -20.33 -21.77
CA LYS A 40 16.80 -21.34 -21.23
C LYS A 40 15.39 -21.17 -21.82
N ARG A 41 14.73 -22.27 -22.14
CA ARG A 41 13.34 -22.29 -22.61
C ARG A 41 12.61 -23.50 -22.04
N LEU A 42 11.31 -23.38 -21.83
CA LEU A 42 10.41 -24.48 -21.46
C LEU A 42 9.56 -24.87 -22.67
N GLU A 43 9.20 -26.14 -22.75
CA GLU A 43 8.25 -26.58 -23.77
C GLU A 43 6.82 -26.52 -23.22
N LEU A 44 5.97 -25.77 -23.90
CA LEU A 44 4.57 -25.56 -23.54
C LEU A 44 3.73 -25.51 -24.83
N PHE A 45 2.84 -26.47 -25.04
CA PHE A 45 1.94 -26.54 -26.21
C PHE A 45 2.65 -26.53 -27.58
N GLY A 46 3.86 -27.11 -27.63
CA GLY A 46 4.70 -27.10 -28.84
C GLY A 46 5.37 -25.76 -29.11
N GLU A 47 5.30 -24.80 -28.16
CA GLU A 47 5.99 -23.51 -28.15
C GLU A 47 7.09 -23.48 -27.08
N LYS A 48 8.02 -22.55 -27.17
CA LYS A 48 9.19 -22.52 -26.28
C LYS A 48 9.37 -21.17 -25.58
N PRO A 49 8.49 -20.81 -24.62
CA PRO A 49 8.63 -19.56 -23.88
C PRO A 49 9.92 -19.51 -23.06
N GLU A 50 10.51 -18.33 -22.98
CA GLU A 50 11.75 -18.05 -22.26
C GLU A 50 11.54 -17.93 -20.74
N THR A 51 10.36 -17.49 -20.31
CA THR A 51 9.94 -17.48 -18.91
C THR A 51 8.48 -17.95 -18.79
N PRO A 52 8.16 -18.81 -17.80
CA PRO A 52 6.82 -19.42 -17.72
C PRO A 52 5.86 -18.58 -16.87
N PHE A 53 5.86 -17.24 -17.02
CA PHE A 53 4.95 -16.37 -16.29
C PHE A 53 4.51 -15.15 -17.11
N GLY A 54 3.45 -14.48 -16.65
CA GLY A 54 2.97 -13.26 -17.26
C GLY A 54 1.67 -12.74 -16.65
N PRO A 55 0.96 -11.82 -17.34
CA PRO A 55 -0.32 -11.31 -16.86
C PRO A 55 -1.44 -12.35 -17.01
N ALA A 56 -2.35 -12.38 -16.01
CA ALA A 56 -3.61 -13.12 -16.09
C ALA A 56 -4.62 -12.41 -17.01
N ALA A 57 -5.67 -13.12 -17.42
CA ALA A 57 -6.82 -12.56 -18.12
C ALA A 57 -7.54 -11.52 -17.24
N GLY A 58 -7.11 -10.27 -17.33
CA GLY A 58 -7.54 -9.16 -16.49
C GLY A 58 -7.29 -7.79 -17.14
N PRO A 59 -7.25 -6.71 -16.34
CA PRO A 59 -7.05 -5.35 -16.86
C PRO A 59 -5.77 -5.18 -17.70
N HIS A 60 -4.74 -5.98 -17.41
CA HIS A 60 -3.42 -5.93 -18.06
C HIS A 60 -3.34 -6.70 -19.38
N THR A 61 -4.44 -7.21 -19.91
CA THR A 61 -4.45 -8.03 -21.14
C THR A 61 -5.58 -7.68 -22.08
N GLN A 62 -6.14 -6.45 -21.98
CA GLN A 62 -7.18 -5.98 -22.88
C GLN A 62 -6.61 -5.30 -24.13
N LEU A 63 -5.55 -4.52 -24.00
CA LEU A 63 -5.00 -3.66 -25.04
C LEU A 63 -3.57 -4.10 -25.43
N ALA A 64 -3.17 -3.81 -26.65
CA ALA A 64 -1.84 -4.16 -27.17
C ALA A 64 -0.71 -3.59 -26.32
N GLN A 65 -0.82 -2.34 -25.86
CA GLN A 65 0.21 -1.70 -25.02
C GLN A 65 0.35 -2.41 -23.66
N ASN A 66 -0.70 -3.03 -23.11
CA ASN A 66 -0.63 -3.80 -21.88
C ASN A 66 0.27 -5.02 -22.06
N LEU A 67 0.03 -5.80 -23.12
CA LEU A 67 0.76 -7.04 -23.47
C LEU A 67 2.24 -6.74 -23.78
N ILE A 68 2.49 -5.66 -24.53
CA ILE A 68 3.85 -5.24 -24.91
C ILE A 68 4.62 -4.77 -23.67
N ALA A 69 4.01 -3.99 -22.77
CA ALA A 69 4.64 -3.58 -21.52
C ALA A 69 4.96 -4.80 -20.62
N ALA A 70 4.04 -5.77 -20.52
CA ALA A 70 4.30 -7.00 -19.78
C ALA A 70 5.47 -7.80 -20.38
N TYR A 71 5.53 -7.92 -21.72
CA TYR A 71 6.65 -8.55 -22.41
C TYR A 71 7.99 -7.85 -22.13
N ALA A 72 8.00 -6.52 -22.21
CA ALA A 72 9.19 -5.72 -21.89
C ALA A 72 9.65 -5.96 -20.45
N GLY A 73 8.73 -6.22 -19.53
CA GLY A 73 9.01 -6.63 -18.15
C GLY A 73 9.56 -8.06 -18.00
N GLY A 74 9.52 -8.87 -19.05
CA GLY A 74 10.04 -10.25 -19.04
C GLY A 74 8.97 -11.33 -18.95
N ALA A 75 7.70 -10.98 -18.98
CA ALA A 75 6.60 -11.93 -19.15
C ALA A 75 6.71 -12.61 -20.53
N ARG A 76 6.51 -13.92 -20.57
CA ARG A 76 6.56 -14.70 -21.82
C ARG A 76 5.34 -15.64 -21.97
N PHE A 77 4.44 -15.65 -21.01
CA PHE A 77 3.14 -16.30 -21.12
C PHE A 77 2.03 -15.26 -20.83
N MET A 78 1.22 -14.95 -21.84
CA MET A 78 0.18 -13.91 -21.76
C MET A 78 -1.20 -14.58 -21.82
N GLU A 79 -1.97 -14.53 -20.76
CA GLU A 79 -3.37 -14.96 -20.80
C GLU A 79 -4.24 -13.77 -21.20
N LEU A 80 -4.80 -13.80 -22.42
CA LEU A 80 -5.58 -12.72 -23.01
C LEU A 80 -6.89 -12.52 -22.25
N LYS A 81 -7.38 -11.29 -22.16
CA LYS A 81 -8.64 -10.99 -21.46
C LYS A 81 -9.78 -11.80 -22.07
N THR A 82 -10.60 -12.37 -21.20
CA THR A 82 -11.74 -13.22 -21.60
C THR A 82 -12.71 -12.47 -22.49
N VAL A 83 -13.08 -13.09 -23.60
CA VAL A 83 -14.20 -12.65 -24.47
C VAL A 83 -15.39 -13.55 -24.28
N GLN A 84 -16.59 -13.02 -24.53
CA GLN A 84 -17.84 -13.76 -24.45
C GLN A 84 -18.84 -13.23 -25.50
N LYS A 85 -19.99 -13.88 -25.59
CA LYS A 85 -21.05 -13.48 -26.54
C LYS A 85 -21.49 -12.02 -26.36
N LEU A 86 -21.63 -11.62 -25.07
CA LEU A 86 -21.88 -10.23 -24.68
C LEU A 86 -20.51 -9.55 -24.49
N ASP A 87 -20.28 -8.43 -25.13
CA ASP A 87 -19.01 -7.68 -25.03
C ASP A 87 -19.19 -6.30 -24.38
N GLY A 88 -18.17 -5.45 -24.46
CA GLY A 88 -18.19 -4.16 -23.79
C GLY A 88 -19.33 -3.21 -24.18
N GLU A 89 -19.96 -3.42 -25.33
CA GLU A 89 -21.14 -2.65 -25.72
C GLU A 89 -22.42 -3.21 -25.10
N ASP A 90 -22.48 -4.54 -24.94
CA ASP A 90 -23.63 -5.26 -24.39
C ASP A 90 -23.66 -5.22 -22.85
N LEU A 91 -22.49 -5.20 -22.21
CA LEU A 91 -22.30 -5.24 -20.74
C LEU A 91 -21.38 -4.10 -20.28
N PRO A 92 -21.88 -2.89 -20.09
CA PRO A 92 -21.08 -1.81 -19.54
C PRO A 92 -20.66 -2.12 -18.10
N VAL A 93 -19.36 -1.97 -17.81
CA VAL A 93 -18.80 -2.16 -16.47
C VAL A 93 -19.07 -0.93 -15.63
N SER A 94 -19.69 -1.11 -14.46
CA SER A 94 -19.89 -0.02 -13.50
C SER A 94 -18.56 0.54 -13.01
N LYS A 95 -18.42 1.85 -12.88
CA LYS A 95 -17.18 2.56 -12.52
C LYS A 95 -17.33 3.26 -11.16
N PRO A 96 -16.25 3.32 -10.34
CA PRO A 96 -14.97 2.63 -10.53
C PRO A 96 -15.10 1.11 -10.42
N CYS A 97 -14.22 0.34 -11.07
CA CYS A 97 -14.35 -1.11 -11.12
C CYS A 97 -13.21 -1.88 -10.47
N ILE A 98 -12.17 -1.20 -9.99
CA ILE A 98 -10.98 -1.81 -9.36
C ILE A 98 -10.67 -1.12 -8.04
N LEU A 99 -10.45 -1.94 -6.99
CA LEU A 99 -9.92 -1.52 -5.69
C LEU A 99 -8.80 -2.49 -5.29
N ALA A 100 -7.54 -2.11 -5.48
CA ALA A 100 -6.37 -2.99 -5.29
C ALA A 100 -5.49 -2.57 -4.10
N GLU A 101 -6.08 -2.28 -2.93
CA GLU A 101 -5.33 -1.90 -1.72
C GLU A 101 -4.60 -3.10 -1.07
N ALA A 102 -5.02 -3.51 0.10
CA ALA A 102 -4.43 -4.65 0.83
C ALA A 102 -4.80 -5.97 0.15
N GLU A 103 -6.11 -6.22 -0.03
CA GLU A 103 -6.65 -7.22 -0.94
C GLU A 103 -6.87 -6.57 -2.30
N GLY A 104 -7.15 -7.37 -3.32
CA GLY A 104 -7.64 -6.88 -4.60
C GLY A 104 -9.13 -7.19 -4.75
N TYR A 105 -9.89 -6.20 -5.17
CA TYR A 105 -11.31 -6.36 -5.52
C TYR A 105 -11.58 -5.78 -6.90
N ASN A 106 -12.48 -6.40 -7.63
CA ASN A 106 -12.94 -5.88 -8.93
C ASN A 106 -14.39 -6.31 -9.22
N VAL A 107 -15.03 -5.62 -10.16
CA VAL A 107 -16.35 -5.95 -10.70
C VAL A 107 -16.31 -6.19 -12.21
N GLU A 108 -15.11 -6.38 -12.81
CA GLU A 108 -14.94 -6.68 -14.23
C GLU A 108 -15.16 -8.17 -14.50
N TRP A 109 -15.93 -8.49 -15.55
CA TRP A 109 -16.23 -9.86 -15.96
C TRP A 109 -15.44 -10.30 -17.19
N SER A 110 -15.53 -9.51 -18.28
CA SER A 110 -14.95 -9.81 -19.58
C SER A 110 -14.24 -8.58 -20.13
N THR A 111 -13.86 -8.63 -21.40
CA THR A 111 -13.31 -7.45 -22.08
C THR A 111 -14.31 -6.30 -22.14
N GLU A 112 -13.80 -5.08 -21.99
CA GLU A 112 -14.56 -3.84 -22.20
C GLU A 112 -14.53 -3.40 -23.68
N LEU A 113 -13.78 -4.11 -24.51
CA LEU A 113 -13.75 -3.92 -25.96
C LEU A 113 -14.87 -4.75 -26.64
N THR A 114 -15.21 -4.40 -27.88
CA THR A 114 -15.94 -5.35 -28.73
C THR A 114 -15.06 -6.54 -29.09
N VAL A 115 -15.65 -7.71 -29.36
CA VAL A 115 -14.86 -8.91 -29.71
C VAL A 115 -13.95 -8.69 -30.93
N PRO A 116 -14.40 -7.99 -32.02
CA PRO A 116 -13.51 -7.64 -33.13
C PRO A 116 -12.34 -6.73 -32.71
N GLN A 117 -12.57 -5.73 -31.86
CA GLN A 117 -11.49 -4.88 -31.32
C GLN A 117 -10.50 -5.69 -30.47
N ALA A 118 -10.98 -6.61 -29.64
CA ALA A 118 -10.12 -7.49 -28.86
C ALA A 118 -9.22 -8.36 -29.76
N LEU A 119 -9.78 -8.94 -30.85
CA LEU A 119 -9.00 -9.67 -31.84
C LEU A 119 -7.89 -8.80 -32.45
N ASP A 120 -8.23 -7.58 -32.87
CA ASP A 120 -7.29 -6.66 -33.47
C ASP A 120 -6.16 -6.28 -32.47
N GLU A 121 -6.49 -6.03 -31.20
CA GLU A 121 -5.50 -5.70 -30.16
C GLU A 121 -4.51 -6.85 -29.94
N TYR A 122 -4.99 -8.11 -29.93
CA TYR A 122 -4.13 -9.26 -29.69
C TYR A 122 -3.23 -9.59 -30.90
N VAL A 123 -3.78 -9.47 -32.12
CA VAL A 123 -2.99 -9.60 -33.36
C VAL A 123 -1.93 -8.51 -33.43
N LYS A 124 -2.31 -7.25 -33.13
CA LYS A 124 -1.42 -6.08 -33.08
C LYS A 124 -0.26 -6.28 -32.11
N ALA A 125 -0.56 -6.73 -30.88
CA ALA A 125 0.44 -7.00 -29.86
C ALA A 125 1.41 -8.11 -30.29
N TRP A 126 0.86 -9.24 -30.80
CA TRP A 126 1.68 -10.34 -31.30
C TRP A 126 2.64 -9.91 -32.39
N PHE A 127 2.15 -9.14 -33.37
CA PHE A 127 2.98 -8.64 -34.46
C PHE A 127 4.07 -7.65 -33.97
N ALA A 128 3.71 -6.69 -33.13
CA ALA A 128 4.65 -5.76 -32.53
C ALA A 128 5.78 -6.49 -31.78
N LEU A 129 5.43 -7.53 -31.00
CA LEU A 129 6.41 -8.32 -30.27
C LEU A 129 7.37 -9.08 -31.19
N LYS A 130 6.90 -9.57 -32.35
CA LYS A 130 7.80 -10.17 -33.37
C LYS A 130 8.82 -9.16 -33.91
N LEU A 131 8.44 -7.88 -34.00
CA LEU A 131 9.37 -6.81 -34.41
C LEU A 131 10.40 -6.47 -33.32
N ILE A 132 9.91 -6.14 -32.10
CA ILE A 132 10.78 -5.55 -31.08
C ILE A 132 11.60 -6.58 -30.29
N SER A 133 11.17 -7.84 -30.19
CA SER A 133 11.87 -8.86 -29.39
C SER A 133 13.34 -9.01 -29.76
N ALA A 134 13.63 -9.22 -31.03
CA ALA A 134 14.99 -9.33 -31.53
C ALA A 134 15.65 -7.97 -31.73
N ALA A 135 14.92 -6.98 -32.30
CA ALA A 135 15.49 -5.66 -32.61
C ALA A 135 15.99 -4.91 -31.37
N PHE A 136 15.31 -5.07 -30.22
CA PHE A 136 15.73 -4.47 -28.96
C PHE A 136 16.56 -5.43 -28.07
N GLY A 137 16.85 -6.64 -28.54
CA GLY A 137 17.60 -7.64 -27.79
C GLY A 137 16.88 -8.10 -26.52
N LEU A 138 15.53 -8.14 -26.51
CA LEU A 138 14.74 -8.52 -25.34
C LEU A 138 14.57 -10.04 -25.21
N GLY A 139 14.71 -10.76 -26.33
CA GLY A 139 14.56 -12.22 -26.41
C GLY A 139 14.34 -12.67 -27.86
N ALA A 140 14.05 -13.95 -28.03
CA ALA A 140 13.80 -14.52 -29.35
C ALA A 140 12.38 -14.19 -29.84
N ARG A 141 12.23 -14.10 -31.18
CA ARG A 141 10.94 -13.84 -31.85
C ARG A 141 9.86 -14.89 -31.55
N ASP A 142 10.26 -16.10 -31.20
CA ASP A 142 9.39 -17.23 -30.83
C ASP A 142 9.46 -17.59 -29.33
N GLY A 143 10.04 -16.71 -28.52
CA GLY A 143 10.29 -16.94 -27.09
C GLY A 143 9.11 -16.63 -26.16
N PHE A 144 7.88 -16.49 -26.67
CA PHE A 144 6.70 -16.16 -25.88
C PHE A 144 5.44 -16.85 -26.42
N VAL A 145 4.41 -16.96 -25.56
CA VAL A 145 3.15 -17.64 -25.83
C VAL A 145 1.97 -16.75 -25.48
N PHE A 146 0.97 -16.69 -26.35
CA PHE A 146 -0.35 -16.14 -26.03
C PHE A 146 -1.35 -17.27 -25.84
N ASN A 147 -2.16 -17.17 -24.78
CA ASN A 147 -3.22 -18.09 -24.45
C ASN A 147 -4.56 -17.34 -24.48
N MET A 148 -5.44 -17.69 -25.41
CA MET A 148 -6.75 -17.03 -25.48
C MET A 148 -7.66 -17.45 -24.32
N SER A 149 -8.67 -16.65 -23.99
CA SER A 149 -9.66 -16.95 -22.96
C SER A 149 -11.06 -16.65 -23.47
N VAL A 150 -11.97 -17.61 -23.29
CA VAL A 150 -13.39 -17.49 -23.68
C VAL A 150 -14.28 -17.88 -22.51
N GLY A 151 -15.47 -17.28 -22.46
CA GLY A 151 -16.51 -17.61 -21.49
C GLY A 151 -17.87 -17.68 -22.14
N TYR A 152 -18.89 -18.10 -21.41
CA TYR A 152 -20.30 -18.27 -21.77
C TYR A 152 -20.72 -19.75 -21.91
N ASP A 153 -21.96 -19.99 -22.40
CA ASP A 153 -22.45 -21.33 -22.74
C ASP A 153 -21.92 -21.82 -24.12
N LEU A 154 -22.13 -23.10 -24.44
CA LEU A 154 -21.67 -23.67 -25.70
C LEU A 154 -22.33 -22.98 -26.94
N ALA A 155 -23.61 -22.61 -26.84
CA ALA A 155 -24.30 -21.94 -27.91
C ALA A 155 -23.72 -20.55 -28.20
N GLY A 156 -23.35 -19.84 -27.13
CA GLY A 156 -22.66 -18.54 -27.21
C GLY A 156 -21.25 -18.65 -27.79
N ILE A 157 -20.48 -19.64 -27.39
CA ILE A 157 -19.13 -19.88 -27.93
C ILE A 157 -19.16 -20.29 -29.41
N ARG A 158 -20.22 -20.93 -29.87
CA ARG A 158 -20.43 -21.31 -31.29
C ARG A 158 -20.98 -20.19 -32.15
N THR A 159 -21.24 -19.00 -31.62
CA THR A 159 -21.68 -17.86 -32.46
C THR A 159 -20.60 -17.47 -33.46
N GLU A 160 -21.01 -16.97 -34.63
CA GLU A 160 -20.07 -16.51 -35.66
C GLU A 160 -19.06 -15.46 -35.11
N LYS A 161 -19.52 -14.58 -34.18
CA LYS A 161 -18.68 -13.58 -33.50
C LYS A 161 -17.49 -14.22 -32.78
N LEU A 162 -17.75 -15.24 -31.95
CA LEU A 162 -16.67 -15.94 -31.18
C LEU A 162 -15.90 -16.93 -32.04
N ASP A 163 -16.58 -17.56 -33.03
CA ASP A 163 -15.89 -18.44 -33.96
C ASP A 163 -14.81 -17.70 -34.75
N ARG A 164 -15.14 -16.53 -35.31
CA ARG A 164 -14.16 -15.64 -35.99
C ARG A 164 -13.01 -15.22 -35.08
N PHE A 165 -13.27 -14.95 -33.79
CA PHE A 165 -12.25 -14.62 -32.83
C PHE A 165 -11.27 -15.80 -32.60
N ILE A 166 -11.81 -17.00 -32.36
CA ILE A 166 -11.00 -18.21 -32.13
C ILE A 166 -10.16 -18.55 -33.38
N GLU A 167 -10.78 -18.61 -34.56
CA GLU A 167 -10.09 -18.95 -35.80
C GLU A 167 -9.08 -17.86 -36.20
N GLY A 168 -9.40 -16.57 -35.97
CA GLY A 168 -8.50 -15.46 -36.26
C GLY A 168 -7.26 -15.44 -35.34
N LEU A 169 -7.32 -15.96 -34.09
CA LEU A 169 -6.16 -16.14 -33.25
C LEU A 169 -5.40 -17.45 -33.52
N LYS A 170 -6.05 -18.46 -34.10
CA LYS A 170 -5.36 -19.66 -34.60
C LYS A 170 -4.56 -19.35 -35.87
N ASP A 171 -5.07 -18.52 -36.74
CA ASP A 171 -4.38 -18.03 -37.94
C ASP A 171 -4.82 -16.62 -38.25
N ALA A 172 -4.00 -15.63 -37.93
CA ALA A 172 -4.26 -14.22 -38.16
C ALA A 172 -3.96 -13.75 -39.59
N SER A 173 -3.40 -14.61 -40.47
CA SER A 173 -2.88 -14.20 -41.78
C SER A 173 -3.91 -13.47 -42.68
N GLN A 174 -5.19 -13.80 -42.52
CA GLN A 174 -6.28 -13.20 -43.29
C GLN A 174 -6.94 -12.02 -42.57
N THR A 175 -6.53 -11.68 -41.34
CA THR A 175 -7.14 -10.56 -40.62
C THR A 175 -6.65 -9.22 -41.22
N PRO A 176 -7.54 -8.21 -41.29
CA PRO A 176 -7.12 -6.89 -41.77
C PRO A 176 -5.98 -6.28 -40.94
N MET A 177 -5.98 -6.53 -39.62
CA MET A 177 -4.97 -6.03 -38.72
C MET A 177 -3.59 -6.63 -39.01
N TRP A 178 -3.48 -7.95 -39.24
CA TRP A 178 -2.21 -8.60 -39.62
C TRP A 178 -1.63 -7.99 -40.89
N GLN A 179 -2.49 -7.82 -41.93
CA GLN A 179 -2.08 -7.26 -43.22
C GLN A 179 -1.60 -5.82 -43.08
N ALA A 180 -2.31 -5.01 -42.28
CA ALA A 180 -1.91 -3.62 -42.00
C ALA A 180 -0.57 -3.54 -41.23
N CYS A 181 -0.37 -4.39 -40.22
CA CYS A 181 0.91 -4.47 -39.49
C CYS A 181 2.08 -4.89 -40.39
N ALA A 182 1.86 -5.90 -41.25
CA ALA A 182 2.88 -6.37 -42.19
C ALA A 182 3.26 -5.29 -43.23
N ALA A 183 2.26 -4.60 -43.79
CA ALA A 183 2.48 -3.50 -44.71
C ALA A 183 3.29 -2.35 -44.06
N TRP A 184 2.91 -1.96 -42.83
CA TRP A 184 3.62 -0.95 -42.08
C TRP A 184 5.09 -1.35 -41.80
N ALA A 185 5.31 -2.58 -41.31
CA ALA A 185 6.63 -3.08 -41.00
C ALA A 185 7.57 -3.07 -42.22
N LYS A 186 7.06 -3.48 -43.39
CA LYS A 186 7.81 -3.45 -44.66
C LYS A 186 8.14 -2.04 -45.12
N ALA A 187 7.32 -1.05 -44.81
CA ALA A 187 7.57 0.35 -45.10
C ALA A 187 8.59 1.00 -44.13
N HIS A 188 8.84 0.38 -42.97
CA HIS A 188 9.68 0.92 -41.87
C HIS A 188 10.86 0.01 -41.52
N LEU A 189 11.37 -0.80 -42.43
CA LEU A 189 12.49 -1.72 -42.19
C LEU A 189 13.75 -1.02 -41.64
N SER A 190 13.98 0.22 -42.05
CA SER A 190 15.11 1.02 -41.55
C SER A 190 15.08 1.34 -40.06
N ASP A 191 13.94 1.21 -39.43
CA ASP A 191 13.77 1.44 -37.99
C ASP A 191 14.21 0.23 -37.12
N PHE A 192 14.47 -0.92 -37.77
CA PHE A 192 14.82 -2.19 -37.12
C PHE A 192 16.11 -2.76 -37.72
N GLU A 193 17.18 -2.74 -36.96
CA GLU A 193 18.48 -3.24 -37.42
C GLU A 193 18.41 -4.72 -37.83
N GLY A 194 18.86 -5.00 -39.04
CA GLY A 194 18.93 -6.35 -39.59
C GLY A 194 17.61 -6.96 -40.03
N LEU A 195 16.47 -6.26 -39.95
CA LEU A 195 15.17 -6.76 -40.38
C LEU A 195 15.02 -6.63 -41.91
N THR A 196 14.57 -7.71 -42.55
CA THR A 196 14.29 -7.76 -43.99
C THR A 196 12.79 -8.00 -44.27
N ALA A 197 12.32 -7.63 -45.48
CA ALA A 197 10.93 -7.90 -45.88
C ALA A 197 10.61 -9.40 -45.87
N ALA A 198 11.57 -10.25 -46.24
CA ALA A 198 11.42 -11.71 -46.23
C ALA A 198 11.25 -12.26 -44.79
N GLU A 199 11.95 -11.67 -43.81
CA GLU A 199 11.74 -12.06 -42.39
C GLU A 199 10.37 -11.61 -41.87
N VAL A 200 9.87 -10.43 -42.29
CA VAL A 200 8.50 -10.00 -41.96
C VAL A 200 7.49 -10.97 -42.53
N ASP A 201 7.65 -11.45 -43.76
CA ASP A 201 6.79 -12.43 -44.42
C ASP A 201 6.87 -13.83 -43.72
N ALA A 202 7.95 -14.13 -43.05
CA ALA A 202 8.17 -15.37 -42.30
C ALA A 202 7.62 -15.34 -40.87
N PHE A 203 7.06 -14.22 -40.40
CA PHE A 203 6.45 -14.17 -39.07
C PHE A 203 5.26 -15.13 -39.00
N SER A 204 5.20 -15.94 -37.95
CA SER A 204 4.08 -16.87 -37.72
C SER A 204 2.78 -16.10 -37.43
N PRO A 205 1.73 -16.30 -38.24
CA PRO A 205 0.43 -15.73 -37.98
C PRO A 205 -0.38 -16.51 -36.92
N GLN A 206 0.19 -17.62 -36.44
CA GLN A 206 -0.43 -18.43 -35.37
C GLN A 206 -0.22 -17.73 -34.02
N VAL A 207 -1.23 -16.98 -33.57
CA VAL A 207 -1.18 -16.19 -32.33
C VAL A 207 -1.38 -17.07 -31.10
N CYS A 208 -2.34 -18.00 -31.14
CA CYS A 208 -2.66 -18.86 -30.01
C CYS A 208 -2.80 -20.32 -30.45
N ARG A 209 -2.22 -21.24 -29.64
CA ARG A 209 -2.42 -22.69 -29.72
C ARG A 209 -3.22 -23.27 -28.56
N SER A 210 -3.51 -22.44 -27.58
CA SER A 210 -4.19 -22.82 -26.34
C SER A 210 -5.27 -21.86 -25.95
N ILE A 211 -6.20 -22.35 -25.13
CA ILE A 211 -7.38 -21.62 -24.69
C ILE A 211 -7.72 -21.93 -23.22
N THR A 212 -8.12 -20.92 -22.47
CA THR A 212 -8.73 -21.07 -21.16
C THR A 212 -10.25 -20.89 -21.26
N LEU A 213 -11.00 -21.88 -20.80
CA LEU A 213 -12.44 -21.80 -20.61
C LEU A 213 -12.74 -21.19 -19.24
N SER A 214 -13.36 -20.00 -19.22
CA SER A 214 -13.82 -19.31 -18.02
C SER A 214 -15.33 -19.36 -17.98
N THR A 215 -15.91 -20.30 -17.24
CA THR A 215 -17.36 -20.43 -17.11
C THR A 215 -17.93 -19.45 -16.11
N LEU A 216 -19.23 -19.12 -16.28
CA LEU A 216 -20.00 -18.37 -15.30
C LEU A 216 -20.19 -19.17 -14.02
N HIS A 217 -20.40 -18.48 -12.88
CA HIS A 217 -20.87 -19.13 -11.65
C HIS A 217 -22.21 -19.84 -11.91
N GLY A 218 -22.35 -21.08 -11.38
CA GLY A 218 -23.55 -21.88 -11.58
C GLY A 218 -23.61 -22.62 -12.92
N CYS A 219 -22.53 -22.65 -13.72
CA CYS A 219 -22.51 -23.44 -14.95
C CYS A 219 -22.53 -24.95 -14.63
N PRO A 220 -23.48 -25.74 -15.17
CA PRO A 220 -23.55 -27.17 -14.91
C PRO A 220 -22.31 -27.95 -15.37
N PRO A 221 -21.90 -29.01 -14.65
CA PRO A 221 -20.73 -29.81 -15.02
C PRO A 221 -20.76 -30.35 -16.45
N GLU A 222 -21.94 -30.83 -16.90
CA GLU A 222 -22.14 -31.35 -18.26
C GLU A 222 -21.94 -30.28 -19.33
N GLU A 223 -22.29 -29.04 -19.03
CA GLU A 223 -22.06 -27.91 -19.96
C GLU A 223 -20.59 -27.56 -20.04
N ILE A 224 -19.90 -27.54 -18.91
CA ILE A 224 -18.43 -27.32 -18.86
C ILE A 224 -17.72 -28.41 -19.69
N GLU A 225 -18.11 -29.67 -19.49
CA GLU A 225 -17.52 -30.80 -20.22
C GLU A 225 -17.78 -30.70 -21.75
N ARG A 226 -19.01 -30.35 -22.15
CA ARG A 226 -19.36 -30.15 -23.56
C ARG A 226 -18.57 -29.05 -24.23
N ILE A 227 -18.39 -27.93 -23.54
CA ILE A 227 -17.60 -26.81 -24.06
C ILE A 227 -16.13 -27.20 -24.18
N ALA A 228 -15.54 -27.79 -23.12
CA ALA A 228 -14.14 -28.20 -23.15
C ALA A 228 -13.88 -29.27 -24.22
N ALA A 229 -14.80 -30.24 -24.38
CA ALA A 229 -14.73 -31.26 -25.44
C ALA A 229 -14.83 -30.63 -26.86
N TYR A 230 -15.68 -29.61 -27.06
CA TYR A 230 -15.73 -28.86 -28.32
C TYR A 230 -14.40 -28.14 -28.62
N LEU A 231 -13.79 -27.49 -27.63
CA LEU A 231 -12.50 -26.81 -27.80
C LEU A 231 -11.36 -27.79 -28.12
N LEU A 232 -11.36 -28.99 -27.52
CA LEU A 232 -10.38 -30.03 -27.77
C LEU A 232 -10.59 -30.71 -29.15
N LYS A 233 -11.83 -31.13 -29.47
CA LYS A 233 -12.12 -31.91 -30.68
C LYS A 233 -12.29 -31.08 -31.93
N ASP A 234 -13.21 -30.07 -31.86
CA ASP A 234 -13.62 -29.32 -33.03
C ASP A 234 -12.67 -28.16 -33.33
N LYS A 235 -12.16 -27.51 -32.28
CA LYS A 235 -11.20 -26.41 -32.40
C LYS A 235 -9.74 -26.82 -32.37
N HIS A 236 -9.45 -28.01 -31.88
CA HIS A 236 -8.11 -28.62 -31.79
C HIS A 236 -7.12 -27.68 -31.04
N LEU A 237 -7.50 -27.26 -29.83
CA LEU A 237 -6.73 -26.35 -28.95
C LEU A 237 -6.36 -27.05 -27.65
N HIS A 238 -5.14 -26.83 -27.17
CA HIS A 238 -4.79 -27.16 -25.78
C HIS A 238 -5.72 -26.40 -24.88
N THR A 239 -6.39 -27.06 -23.92
CA THR A 239 -7.51 -26.45 -23.19
C THR A 239 -7.30 -26.47 -21.68
N PHE A 240 -7.43 -25.31 -21.04
CA PHE A 240 -7.55 -25.19 -19.60
C PHE A 240 -8.98 -24.90 -19.19
N VAL A 241 -9.46 -25.53 -18.11
CA VAL A 241 -10.73 -25.15 -17.45
C VAL A 241 -10.40 -24.33 -16.20
N LYS A 242 -10.95 -23.13 -16.12
CA LYS A 242 -10.77 -22.24 -14.98
C LYS A 242 -11.70 -22.64 -13.85
N CYS A 243 -11.11 -22.94 -12.66
CA CYS A 243 -11.84 -23.41 -11.50
C CYS A 243 -12.07 -22.26 -10.49
N ASN A 244 -13.18 -22.34 -9.78
CA ASN A 244 -13.50 -21.41 -8.70
C ASN A 244 -12.98 -21.94 -7.35
N PRO A 245 -12.55 -21.06 -6.42
CA PRO A 245 -12.19 -21.46 -5.06
C PRO A 245 -13.33 -22.12 -4.27
N THR A 246 -14.57 -21.96 -4.74
CA THR A 246 -15.78 -22.60 -4.20
C THR A 246 -15.70 -24.13 -4.19
N LEU A 247 -14.86 -24.76 -5.02
CA LEU A 247 -14.55 -26.20 -5.00
C LEU A 247 -14.04 -26.73 -3.64
N LEU A 248 -13.48 -25.85 -2.78
CA LEU A 248 -13.05 -26.23 -1.42
C LEU A 248 -14.21 -26.40 -0.43
N GLY A 249 -15.40 -25.95 -0.78
CA GLY A 249 -16.58 -25.95 0.10
C GLY A 249 -16.62 -24.74 1.05
N TYR A 250 -17.85 -24.37 1.44
CA TYR A 250 -18.13 -23.15 2.25
C TYR A 250 -17.42 -23.14 3.62
N THR A 251 -17.50 -24.26 4.34
CA THR A 251 -16.94 -24.36 5.71
C THR A 251 -15.43 -24.12 5.68
N TYR A 252 -14.71 -24.79 4.78
CA TYR A 252 -13.27 -24.63 4.65
C TYR A 252 -12.87 -23.17 4.30
N ALA A 253 -13.53 -22.59 3.32
CA ALA A 253 -13.25 -21.20 2.91
C ALA A 253 -13.51 -20.22 4.05
N ARG A 254 -14.64 -20.39 4.80
CA ARG A 254 -15.01 -19.53 5.92
C ARG A 254 -14.03 -19.64 7.09
N GLU A 255 -13.66 -20.84 7.47
CA GLU A 255 -12.73 -21.10 8.57
C GLU A 255 -11.32 -20.57 8.24
N THR A 256 -10.84 -20.82 7.02
CA THR A 256 -9.54 -20.33 6.55
C THR A 256 -9.49 -18.80 6.59
N LEU A 257 -10.46 -18.10 6.00
CA LEU A 257 -10.50 -16.64 6.00
C LEU A 257 -10.64 -16.08 7.42
N ASN A 258 -11.45 -16.69 8.29
CA ASN A 258 -11.57 -16.28 9.69
C ASN A 258 -10.22 -16.39 10.43
N SER A 259 -9.51 -17.51 10.27
CA SER A 259 -8.22 -17.75 10.94
C SER A 259 -7.13 -16.76 10.52
N LEU A 260 -7.24 -16.22 9.30
CA LEU A 260 -6.31 -15.24 8.73
C LEU A 260 -6.74 -13.78 8.95
N GLY A 261 -7.82 -13.54 9.73
CA GLY A 261 -8.27 -12.20 10.08
C GLY A 261 -9.25 -11.56 9.09
N TYR A 262 -9.82 -12.32 8.15
CA TYR A 262 -10.81 -11.85 7.15
C TYR A 262 -12.26 -12.17 7.54
N ALA A 263 -12.57 -12.20 8.82
CA ALA A 263 -13.92 -12.54 9.32
C ALA A 263 -15.01 -11.55 8.87
N ASP A 264 -14.65 -10.31 8.54
CA ASP A 264 -15.55 -9.26 8.05
C ASP A 264 -15.81 -9.34 6.54
N VAL A 265 -15.09 -10.17 5.79
CA VAL A 265 -15.38 -10.43 4.38
C VAL A 265 -16.68 -11.23 4.29
N ALA A 266 -17.72 -10.59 3.74
CA ALA A 266 -19.05 -11.16 3.70
C ALA A 266 -19.26 -12.03 2.45
N PHE A 267 -19.66 -13.27 2.64
CA PHE A 267 -20.16 -14.18 1.61
C PHE A 267 -21.06 -15.24 2.25
N ASP A 268 -21.93 -15.84 1.48
CA ASP A 268 -22.79 -16.95 1.89
C ASP A 268 -22.47 -18.24 1.11
N ASP A 269 -23.30 -19.25 1.26
CA ASP A 269 -23.11 -20.57 0.65
C ASP A 269 -23.75 -20.69 -0.75
N HIS A 270 -24.32 -19.60 -1.31
CA HIS A 270 -25.02 -19.62 -2.60
C HIS A 270 -24.13 -20.12 -3.73
N HIS A 271 -22.98 -19.49 -3.95
CA HIS A 271 -22.05 -19.89 -5.00
C HIS A 271 -21.48 -21.29 -4.75
N PHE A 272 -21.22 -21.65 -3.48
CA PHE A 272 -20.70 -22.99 -3.14
C PHE A 272 -21.66 -24.13 -3.46
N LYS A 273 -22.98 -23.89 -3.43
CA LYS A 273 -24.01 -24.87 -3.75
C LYS A 273 -24.30 -24.97 -5.25
N ASN A 274 -24.10 -23.87 -5.98
CA ASN A 274 -24.48 -23.79 -7.38
C ASN A 274 -23.31 -23.99 -8.34
N ASP A 275 -22.07 -23.74 -7.91
CA ASP A 275 -20.87 -23.95 -8.72
C ASP A 275 -20.52 -25.44 -8.82
N LEU A 276 -19.59 -25.77 -9.72
CA LEU A 276 -19.02 -27.09 -9.90
C LEU A 276 -18.60 -27.68 -8.56
N GLN A 277 -19.10 -28.89 -8.25
CA GLN A 277 -18.76 -29.62 -7.03
C GLN A 277 -17.51 -30.50 -7.25
N PHE A 278 -16.71 -30.71 -6.21
CA PHE A 278 -15.47 -31.50 -6.29
C PHE A 278 -15.74 -32.96 -6.75
N ALA A 279 -16.84 -33.56 -6.28
CA ALA A 279 -17.24 -34.94 -6.65
C ALA A 279 -17.55 -35.10 -8.14
N ASP A 280 -18.08 -34.04 -8.79
CA ASP A 280 -18.38 -34.03 -10.22
C ASP A 280 -17.16 -33.60 -11.05
N ALA A 281 -16.35 -32.70 -10.49
CA ALA A 281 -15.17 -32.14 -11.16
C ALA A 281 -14.10 -33.20 -11.47
N VAL A 282 -13.72 -34.03 -10.52
CA VAL A 282 -12.64 -34.99 -10.68
C VAL A 282 -12.93 -36.00 -11.80
N PRO A 283 -14.09 -36.72 -11.83
CA PRO A 283 -14.40 -37.61 -12.93
C PRO A 283 -14.48 -36.90 -14.30
N MET A 284 -15.01 -35.70 -14.36
CA MET A 284 -15.06 -34.90 -15.58
C MET A 284 -13.65 -34.57 -16.09
N PHE A 285 -12.75 -34.12 -15.22
CA PHE A 285 -11.37 -33.81 -15.62
C PHE A 285 -10.58 -35.05 -16.08
N VAL A 286 -10.82 -36.23 -15.50
CA VAL A 286 -10.24 -37.51 -15.98
C VAL A 286 -10.68 -37.78 -17.42
N ARG A 287 -11.99 -37.62 -17.73
CA ARG A 287 -12.51 -37.83 -19.09
C ARG A 287 -11.93 -36.84 -20.09
N LEU A 288 -11.84 -35.54 -19.70
CA LEU A 288 -11.26 -34.48 -20.53
C LEU A 288 -9.76 -34.66 -20.76
N SER A 289 -9.00 -35.12 -19.74
CA SER A 289 -7.59 -35.46 -19.87
C SER A 289 -7.37 -36.62 -20.87
N SER A 290 -8.17 -37.68 -20.75
CA SER A 290 -8.13 -38.81 -21.69
C SER A 290 -8.49 -38.42 -23.11
N LEU A 291 -9.48 -37.51 -23.24
CA LEU A 291 -9.89 -36.95 -24.54
C LEU A 291 -8.76 -36.14 -25.17
N ALA A 292 -8.15 -35.21 -24.41
CA ALA A 292 -7.04 -34.39 -24.89
C ALA A 292 -5.87 -35.26 -25.36
N GLN A 293 -5.48 -36.25 -24.56
CA GLN A 293 -4.43 -37.20 -24.92
C GLN A 293 -4.73 -37.95 -26.24
N SER A 294 -5.98 -38.36 -26.46
CA SER A 294 -6.42 -38.99 -27.72
C SER A 294 -6.30 -38.08 -28.95
N GLN A 295 -6.32 -36.77 -28.74
CA GLN A 295 -6.16 -35.76 -29.78
C GLN A 295 -4.73 -35.22 -29.92
N GLY A 296 -3.77 -35.74 -29.13
CA GLY A 296 -2.39 -35.22 -29.06
C GLY A 296 -2.31 -33.82 -28.44
N LEU A 297 -3.28 -33.44 -27.61
CA LEU A 297 -3.39 -32.15 -26.95
C LEU A 297 -3.17 -32.27 -25.45
N THR A 298 -2.96 -31.14 -24.80
CA THR A 298 -2.88 -31.02 -23.35
C THR A 298 -4.21 -30.51 -22.81
N PHE A 299 -4.72 -31.16 -21.78
CA PHE A 299 -5.75 -30.66 -20.89
C PHE A 299 -5.11 -30.25 -19.57
N GLY A 300 -5.64 -29.20 -18.95
CA GLY A 300 -5.19 -28.75 -17.63
C GLY A 300 -6.22 -27.87 -16.92
N LEU A 301 -5.87 -27.44 -15.74
CA LEU A 301 -6.71 -26.54 -14.96
C LEU A 301 -6.07 -25.16 -14.79
N LYS A 302 -6.91 -24.13 -14.83
CA LYS A 302 -6.53 -22.77 -14.41
C LYS A 302 -7.00 -22.53 -12.98
N LEU A 303 -6.06 -22.35 -12.06
CA LEU A 303 -6.34 -22.09 -10.64
C LEU A 303 -5.87 -20.67 -10.25
N SER A 304 -6.75 -19.78 -9.77
CA SER A 304 -8.18 -19.93 -9.76
C SER A 304 -8.86 -18.72 -10.40
N ASN A 305 -10.17 -18.76 -10.48
CA ASN A 305 -10.97 -17.56 -10.63
C ASN A 305 -10.86 -16.71 -9.34
N THR A 306 -11.34 -15.46 -9.39
CA THR A 306 -11.51 -14.59 -8.21
C THR A 306 -12.66 -15.11 -7.33
N PHE A 307 -12.68 -14.71 -6.06
CA PHE A 307 -13.64 -15.22 -5.08
C PHE A 307 -14.79 -14.23 -4.87
N PRO A 308 -16.07 -14.64 -5.10
CA PRO A 308 -17.21 -13.74 -4.96
C PRO A 308 -17.46 -13.37 -3.49
N VAL A 309 -17.65 -12.09 -3.22
CA VAL A 309 -17.93 -11.53 -1.90
C VAL A 309 -18.93 -10.38 -2.01
N LYS A 310 -19.75 -10.18 -0.96
CA LYS A 310 -20.76 -9.12 -0.94
C LYS A 310 -20.14 -7.76 -0.68
N ILE A 311 -20.63 -6.74 -1.36
CA ILE A 311 -20.34 -5.34 -1.06
C ILE A 311 -21.15 -4.93 0.16
N THR A 312 -20.49 -4.52 1.24
CA THR A 312 -21.15 -4.20 2.52
C THR A 312 -20.97 -2.77 2.98
N ARG A 313 -19.98 -2.07 2.40
CA ARG A 313 -19.60 -0.69 2.78
C ARG A 313 -19.54 0.26 1.58
N GLY A 314 -20.05 -0.18 0.43
CA GLY A 314 -19.96 0.62 -0.80
C GLY A 314 -18.54 0.71 -1.37
N GLU A 315 -17.73 -0.33 -1.22
CA GLU A 315 -16.34 -0.40 -1.68
C GLU A 315 -16.22 -0.23 -3.19
N LEU A 316 -17.15 -0.84 -3.92
CA LEU A 316 -17.33 -0.72 -5.38
C LEU A 316 -18.84 -0.65 -5.69
N PRO A 317 -19.24 -0.26 -6.90
CA PRO A 317 -20.64 -0.28 -7.33
C PRO A 317 -21.20 -1.71 -7.42
N GLY A 318 -22.48 -1.90 -7.09
CA GLY A 318 -23.19 -3.17 -7.20
C GLY A 318 -23.43 -3.85 -5.85
N GLU A 319 -23.76 -5.15 -5.90
CA GLU A 319 -24.05 -5.96 -4.70
C GLU A 319 -22.92 -6.95 -4.39
N GLU A 320 -22.19 -7.37 -5.41
CA GLU A 320 -21.07 -8.32 -5.32
C GLU A 320 -19.80 -7.77 -5.97
N MET A 321 -18.66 -8.14 -5.42
CA MET A 321 -17.32 -7.91 -5.97
C MET A 321 -16.48 -9.18 -5.86
N TYR A 322 -15.37 -9.21 -6.58
CA TYR A 322 -14.51 -10.39 -6.67
C TYR A 322 -13.17 -10.14 -5.96
N MET A 323 -12.93 -10.90 -4.88
CA MET A 323 -11.69 -10.84 -4.11
C MET A 323 -10.55 -11.56 -4.82
N SER A 324 -9.36 -10.96 -4.80
CA SER A 324 -8.12 -11.45 -5.41
C SER A 324 -6.90 -11.07 -4.54
N GLY A 325 -5.70 -11.26 -5.05
CA GLY A 325 -4.45 -10.91 -4.36
C GLY A 325 -4.12 -11.83 -3.19
N LYS A 326 -3.42 -11.29 -2.18
CA LYS A 326 -2.87 -12.08 -1.08
C LYS A 326 -3.91 -12.85 -0.25
N ALA A 327 -5.13 -12.32 -0.14
CA ALA A 327 -6.22 -12.99 0.59
C ALA A 327 -6.74 -14.24 -0.13
N LEU A 328 -6.58 -14.29 -1.46
CA LEU A 328 -6.98 -15.45 -2.27
C LEU A 328 -5.92 -16.56 -2.26
N TRP A 329 -4.65 -16.24 -1.99
CA TRP A 329 -3.55 -17.20 -2.02
C TRP A 329 -3.79 -18.46 -1.16
N PRO A 330 -4.17 -18.37 0.14
CA PRO A 330 -4.39 -19.55 0.96
C PRO A 330 -5.48 -20.49 0.39
N LEU A 331 -6.55 -19.92 -0.17
CA LEU A 331 -7.61 -20.72 -0.78
C LEU A 331 -7.12 -21.41 -2.08
N THR A 332 -6.45 -20.66 -2.95
CA THR A 332 -6.04 -21.19 -4.25
C THR A 332 -4.94 -22.26 -4.14
N ILE A 333 -3.96 -22.07 -3.23
CA ILE A 333 -2.89 -23.05 -3.06
C ILE A 333 -3.40 -24.35 -2.45
N HIS A 334 -4.37 -24.30 -1.53
CA HIS A 334 -5.03 -25.51 -1.00
C HIS A 334 -5.93 -26.17 -2.03
N LEU A 335 -6.57 -25.40 -2.91
CA LEU A 335 -7.31 -25.96 -4.03
C LEU A 335 -6.36 -26.73 -4.98
N ALA A 336 -5.19 -26.16 -5.28
CA ALA A 336 -4.16 -26.82 -6.07
C ALA A 336 -3.69 -28.11 -5.40
N GLU A 337 -3.41 -28.08 -4.09
CA GLU A 337 -3.02 -29.26 -3.33
C GLU A 337 -4.10 -30.36 -3.36
N THR A 338 -5.36 -29.98 -3.15
CA THR A 338 -6.48 -30.94 -3.11
C THR A 338 -6.71 -31.62 -4.46
N LEU A 339 -6.64 -30.85 -5.55
CA LEU A 339 -6.79 -31.37 -6.90
C LEU A 339 -5.58 -32.24 -7.28
N GLU A 340 -4.35 -31.77 -7.05
CA GLU A 340 -3.15 -32.53 -7.41
C GLU A 340 -3.02 -33.84 -6.63
N LYS A 341 -3.47 -33.91 -5.39
CA LYS A 341 -3.56 -35.17 -4.64
C LYS A 341 -4.54 -36.14 -5.29
N ALA A 342 -5.67 -35.65 -5.85
CA ALA A 342 -6.64 -36.52 -6.55
C ALA A 342 -6.12 -37.03 -7.90
N PHE A 343 -5.12 -36.34 -8.48
CA PHE A 343 -4.49 -36.69 -9.75
C PHE A 343 -3.04 -37.16 -9.60
N GLU A 344 -2.61 -37.52 -8.41
CA GLU A 344 -1.28 -38.03 -8.08
C GLU A 344 -0.11 -37.14 -8.60
N GLY A 345 -0.36 -35.85 -8.74
CA GLY A 345 0.59 -34.86 -9.25
C GLY A 345 0.70 -34.81 -10.77
N GLU A 346 -0.14 -35.49 -11.52
CA GLU A 346 -0.03 -35.57 -12.98
C GLU A 346 -0.75 -34.44 -13.73
N LEU A 347 -1.55 -33.63 -13.04
CA LEU A 347 -2.38 -32.62 -13.68
C LEU A 347 -1.56 -31.39 -14.08
N ARG A 348 -1.79 -30.86 -15.28
CA ARG A 348 -1.18 -29.60 -15.70
C ARG A 348 -1.96 -28.43 -15.11
N VAL A 349 -1.30 -27.64 -14.26
CA VAL A 349 -1.89 -26.46 -13.65
C VAL A 349 -1.27 -25.17 -14.19
N SER A 350 -2.10 -24.28 -14.73
CA SER A 350 -1.80 -22.87 -14.93
C SER A 350 -2.28 -22.11 -13.68
N TYR A 351 -1.38 -21.44 -12.96
CA TYR A 351 -1.70 -20.86 -11.66
C TYR A 351 -1.96 -19.34 -11.74
N SER A 352 -2.89 -18.86 -10.91
CA SER A 352 -3.17 -17.45 -10.65
C SER A 352 -3.50 -17.29 -9.15
N GLY A 353 -4.41 -16.42 -8.72
CA GLY A 353 -4.91 -16.48 -7.35
C GLY A 353 -3.89 -16.15 -6.26
N GLY A 354 -3.41 -14.91 -6.23
CA GLY A 354 -2.48 -14.43 -5.20
C GLY A 354 -1.01 -14.71 -5.49
N ALA A 355 -0.66 -15.09 -6.73
CA ALA A 355 0.74 -15.19 -7.15
C ALA A 355 1.42 -13.80 -7.12
N ASP A 356 2.63 -13.76 -6.56
CA ASP A 356 3.43 -12.56 -6.41
C ASP A 356 4.94 -12.89 -6.42
N THR A 357 5.80 -11.92 -6.16
CA THR A 357 7.26 -12.09 -6.13
C THR A 357 7.71 -13.11 -5.09
N HIS A 358 6.99 -13.25 -3.96
CA HIS A 358 7.41 -14.09 -2.84
C HIS A 358 7.13 -15.58 -3.06
N ASN A 359 6.11 -15.91 -3.86
CA ASN A 359 5.67 -17.30 -4.05
C ASN A 359 5.91 -17.85 -5.46
N LEU A 360 6.20 -16.98 -6.44
CA LEU A 360 6.39 -17.37 -7.85
C LEU A 360 7.46 -18.44 -8.05
N THR A 361 8.62 -18.28 -7.41
CA THR A 361 9.73 -19.25 -7.55
C THR A 361 9.42 -20.59 -6.89
N GLU A 362 8.74 -20.56 -5.73
CA GLU A 362 8.33 -21.76 -5.02
C GLU A 362 7.28 -22.56 -5.80
N LEU A 363 6.31 -21.87 -6.44
CA LEU A 363 5.35 -22.50 -7.38
C LEU A 363 6.07 -23.19 -8.54
N PHE A 364 6.99 -22.48 -9.17
CA PHE A 364 7.77 -23.03 -10.28
C PHE A 364 8.57 -24.27 -9.89
N GLN A 365 9.23 -24.23 -8.73
CA GLN A 365 9.98 -25.36 -8.18
C GLN A 365 9.09 -26.56 -7.78
N ALA A 366 7.82 -26.31 -7.46
CA ALA A 366 6.83 -27.35 -7.22
C ALA A 366 6.30 -27.99 -8.52
N GLY A 367 6.67 -27.48 -9.70
CA GLY A 367 6.20 -27.97 -11.00
C GLY A 367 4.92 -27.28 -11.47
N ILE A 368 4.47 -26.22 -10.79
CA ILE A 368 3.28 -25.43 -11.16
C ILE A 368 3.69 -24.26 -12.06
N TRP A 369 3.38 -24.37 -13.33
CA TRP A 369 3.60 -23.35 -14.35
C TRP A 369 2.79 -23.65 -15.63
N PRO A 370 2.35 -22.62 -16.41
CA PRO A 370 2.67 -21.19 -16.29
C PRO A 370 1.97 -20.51 -15.09
N VAL A 371 2.59 -19.47 -14.56
CA VAL A 371 2.03 -18.64 -13.48
C VAL A 371 1.59 -17.31 -14.04
N THR A 372 0.40 -16.84 -13.68
CA THR A 372 -0.09 -15.54 -14.13
C THR A 372 -0.47 -14.60 -12.97
N LEU A 373 -0.30 -13.31 -13.19
CA LEU A 373 -0.38 -12.25 -12.20
C LEU A 373 -1.46 -11.23 -12.59
N ALA A 374 -2.23 -10.75 -11.63
CA ALA A 374 -3.18 -9.65 -11.83
C ALA A 374 -2.98 -8.56 -10.78
N THR A 375 -3.38 -8.78 -9.53
CA THR A 375 -3.36 -7.79 -8.45
C THR A 375 -1.97 -7.20 -8.19
N THR A 376 -0.91 -8.01 -8.32
CA THR A 376 0.48 -7.55 -8.17
C THR A 376 0.83 -6.41 -9.14
N LEU A 377 0.31 -6.47 -10.36
CA LEU A 377 0.55 -5.45 -11.40
C LEU A 377 -0.33 -4.21 -11.24
N LEU A 378 -1.40 -4.28 -10.44
CA LEU A 378 -2.27 -3.14 -10.10
C LEU A 378 -1.74 -2.31 -8.94
N LYS A 379 -0.66 -2.73 -8.29
CA LYS A 379 -0.02 -2.03 -7.16
C LYS A 379 1.15 -1.14 -7.64
N PRO A 380 1.61 -0.16 -6.81
CA PRO A 380 2.76 0.68 -7.15
C PRO A 380 3.95 -0.13 -7.64
N GLY A 381 4.61 0.35 -8.69
CA GLY A 381 5.61 -0.39 -9.48
C GLY A 381 5.06 -1.01 -10.75
N GLY A 382 3.81 -1.49 -10.75
CA GLY A 382 3.12 -2.01 -11.94
C GLY A 382 3.99 -2.97 -12.77
N TYR A 383 4.10 -2.74 -14.07
CA TYR A 383 4.93 -3.55 -14.96
C TYR A 383 6.44 -3.52 -14.62
N ASN A 384 6.93 -2.50 -13.91
CA ASN A 384 8.34 -2.44 -13.49
C ASN A 384 8.71 -3.46 -12.40
N ARG A 385 7.75 -4.21 -11.83
CA ARG A 385 8.00 -5.36 -10.94
C ARG A 385 8.44 -6.62 -11.70
N LEU A 386 7.99 -6.79 -12.95
CA LEU A 386 8.20 -8.00 -13.73
C LEU A 386 9.68 -8.34 -14.01
N PRO A 387 10.60 -7.37 -14.29
CA PRO A 387 12.00 -7.70 -14.56
C PRO A 387 12.71 -8.43 -13.41
N GLN A 388 12.35 -8.15 -12.15
CA GLN A 388 12.88 -8.86 -10.99
C GLN A 388 12.36 -10.31 -10.94
N MET A 389 11.07 -10.50 -11.19
CA MET A 389 10.43 -11.83 -11.26
C MET A 389 11.03 -12.68 -12.39
N ALA A 390 11.24 -12.08 -13.57
CA ALA A 390 11.85 -12.74 -14.71
C ALA A 390 13.27 -13.21 -14.39
N ARG A 391 14.10 -12.36 -13.75
CA ARG A 391 15.45 -12.72 -13.30
C ARG A 391 15.43 -13.84 -12.27
N ALA A 392 14.51 -13.79 -11.30
CA ALA A 392 14.38 -14.84 -10.28
C ALA A 392 14.04 -16.20 -10.89
N LEU A 393 13.14 -16.25 -11.89
CA LEU A 393 12.83 -17.48 -12.64
C LEU A 393 13.98 -17.92 -13.54
N ALA A 394 14.63 -17.01 -14.26
CA ALA A 394 15.76 -17.33 -15.12
C ALA A 394 16.95 -17.95 -14.36
N ALA A 395 17.08 -17.66 -13.07
CA ALA A 395 18.06 -18.27 -12.17
C ALA A 395 17.72 -19.75 -11.84
N GLN A 396 16.47 -20.19 -12.01
CA GLN A 396 16.05 -21.55 -11.72
C GLN A 396 16.51 -22.55 -12.81
N GLU A 397 16.50 -23.81 -12.47
CA GLU A 397 16.72 -24.90 -13.45
C GLU A 397 15.41 -25.15 -14.20
N TYR A 398 15.47 -25.10 -15.55
CA TYR A 398 14.32 -25.41 -16.39
C TYR A 398 14.33 -26.89 -16.76
N ARG A 399 13.23 -27.55 -16.40
CA ARG A 399 13.02 -29.00 -16.68
C ARG A 399 11.69 -29.16 -17.41
N PRO A 400 11.58 -30.17 -18.31
CA PRO A 400 10.29 -30.58 -18.86
C PRO A 400 9.29 -30.86 -17.72
N PHE A 401 8.02 -30.69 -17.99
CA PHE A 401 6.98 -31.05 -17.03
C PHE A 401 6.93 -32.57 -16.85
N THR A 402 7.13 -33.03 -15.64
CA THR A 402 7.10 -34.47 -15.25
C THR A 402 6.11 -34.69 -14.10
N GLY A 403 5.26 -33.76 -13.85
CA GLY A 403 4.31 -33.74 -12.73
C GLY A 403 4.63 -32.69 -11.69
N VAL A 404 3.71 -32.54 -10.74
CA VAL A 404 3.80 -31.61 -9.60
C VAL A 404 4.38 -32.32 -8.38
N ALA A 405 5.36 -31.70 -7.73
CA ALA A 405 5.98 -32.22 -6.51
C ALA A 405 5.03 -32.02 -5.31
N LEU A 406 4.21 -33.05 -4.99
CA LEU A 406 3.16 -32.97 -3.96
C LEU A 406 3.69 -32.56 -2.59
N ASP A 407 4.87 -33.03 -2.18
CA ASP A 407 5.47 -32.66 -0.89
C ASP A 407 5.75 -31.14 -0.82
N ARG A 408 6.29 -30.57 -1.89
CA ARG A 408 6.54 -29.13 -1.98
C ARG A 408 5.24 -28.34 -1.99
N LEU A 409 4.27 -28.80 -2.76
CA LEU A 409 2.95 -28.15 -2.83
C LEU A 409 2.25 -28.16 -1.48
N SER A 410 2.27 -29.29 -0.76
CA SER A 410 1.72 -29.39 0.59
C SER A 410 2.43 -28.47 1.60
N ALA A 411 3.76 -28.35 1.50
CA ALA A 411 4.51 -27.41 2.34
C ALA A 411 4.10 -25.96 2.07
N LEU A 412 3.91 -25.57 0.80
CA LEU A 412 3.41 -24.24 0.43
C LEU A 412 2.00 -23.97 0.95
N ALA A 413 1.10 -24.94 0.83
CA ALA A 413 -0.25 -24.84 1.35
C ALA A 413 -0.24 -24.63 2.87
N GLN A 414 0.52 -25.41 3.63
CA GLN A 414 0.64 -25.23 5.09
C GLN A 414 1.28 -23.89 5.46
N LYS A 415 2.35 -23.48 4.77
CA LYS A 415 3.00 -22.18 4.97
C LYS A 415 2.02 -21.03 4.78
N SER A 416 1.09 -21.11 3.83
CA SER A 416 0.11 -20.07 3.54
C SER A 416 -0.80 -19.70 4.70
N LEU A 417 -1.03 -20.64 5.64
CA LEU A 417 -1.87 -20.44 6.84
C LEU A 417 -1.09 -19.80 8.00
N THR A 418 0.23 -19.88 7.98
CA THR A 418 1.09 -19.43 9.09
C THR A 418 1.91 -18.19 8.77
N ASP A 419 2.18 -17.92 7.50
CA ASP A 419 2.98 -16.78 7.06
C ASP A 419 2.23 -15.45 7.32
N PRO A 420 2.83 -14.52 8.09
CA PRO A 420 2.22 -13.24 8.43
C PRO A 420 1.79 -12.39 7.22
N ARG A 421 2.44 -12.56 6.06
CA ARG A 421 2.13 -11.81 4.83
C ARG A 421 0.70 -12.01 4.34
N TYR A 422 0.13 -13.19 4.56
CA TYR A 422 -1.23 -13.53 4.13
C TYR A 422 -2.28 -13.23 5.21
N ARG A 423 -1.86 -12.85 6.41
CA ARG A 423 -2.75 -12.42 7.48
C ARG A 423 -3.13 -10.95 7.33
N ARG A 424 -4.36 -10.63 7.64
CA ARG A 424 -4.79 -9.25 7.78
C ARG A 424 -4.33 -8.71 9.13
N PRO A 425 -3.75 -7.49 9.22
CA PRO A 425 -3.45 -6.85 10.49
C PRO A 425 -4.70 -6.74 11.37
N LEU A 426 -4.54 -6.83 12.68
CA LEU A 426 -5.65 -6.72 13.64
C LEU A 426 -6.35 -5.37 13.54
N LYS A 427 -5.58 -4.31 13.31
CA LYS A 427 -6.11 -2.96 13.15
C LYS A 427 -6.29 -2.58 11.68
N PRO A 428 -7.33 -1.80 11.35
CA PRO A 428 -7.42 -1.17 10.05
C PRO A 428 -6.15 -0.36 9.76
N ALA A 429 -5.68 -0.42 8.51
CA ALA A 429 -4.59 0.45 8.08
C ALA A 429 -4.97 1.92 8.30
N LEU A 430 -4.01 2.73 8.77
CA LEU A 430 -4.22 4.17 8.88
C LEU A 430 -4.54 4.76 7.51
N PRO A 431 -5.43 5.77 7.41
CA PRO A 431 -5.68 6.47 6.16
C PRO A 431 -4.36 6.98 5.58
N ARG A 432 -4.09 6.64 4.32
CA ARG A 432 -2.89 7.10 3.59
C ARG A 432 -3.14 8.38 2.81
N LYS A 433 -4.42 8.71 2.60
CA LYS A 433 -4.84 9.93 1.92
C LYS A 433 -4.94 11.09 2.91
N ASN A 434 -4.49 12.26 2.46
CA ASN A 434 -4.80 13.51 3.12
C ASN A 434 -6.17 14.06 2.63
N ASP A 435 -6.59 15.19 3.18
CA ASP A 435 -7.86 15.87 2.88
C ASP A 435 -7.75 16.96 1.79
N ARG A 436 -6.62 16.97 1.05
CA ARG A 436 -6.34 17.99 0.01
C ARG A 436 -6.59 17.41 -1.38
N ASP A 437 -6.99 18.27 -2.29
CA ASP A 437 -7.08 17.95 -3.71
C ASP A 437 -5.68 17.87 -4.34
N VAL A 438 -5.53 17.03 -5.36
CA VAL A 438 -4.27 16.88 -6.07
C VAL A 438 -3.99 18.13 -6.92
N PRO A 439 -2.83 18.80 -6.77
CA PRO A 439 -2.50 19.91 -7.65
C PRO A 439 -2.26 19.45 -9.10
N LEU A 440 -2.58 20.30 -10.06
CA LEU A 440 -2.32 20.00 -11.48
C LEU A 440 -0.84 19.75 -11.75
N ILE A 441 0.05 20.49 -11.08
CA ILE A 441 1.51 20.46 -11.21
C ILE A 441 2.13 20.26 -9.82
N ASP A 442 3.33 19.66 -9.76
CA ASP A 442 4.10 19.40 -8.54
C ASP A 442 3.32 18.63 -7.45
N CYS A 443 2.66 17.54 -7.85
CA CYS A 443 1.89 16.69 -6.95
C CYS A 443 2.72 15.66 -6.16
N SER A 444 4.05 15.73 -6.21
CA SER A 444 4.91 14.81 -5.46
C SER A 444 4.74 15.03 -3.96
N LEU A 445 4.38 13.97 -3.24
CA LEU A 445 4.13 13.98 -1.81
C LEU A 445 4.63 12.68 -1.19
N ALA A 446 5.36 12.79 -0.07
CA ALA A 446 5.72 11.64 0.75
C ALA A 446 4.64 11.39 1.80
N PRO A 447 3.82 10.33 1.68
CA PRO A 447 2.76 10.05 2.67
C PRO A 447 3.30 9.87 4.09
N CYS A 448 4.53 9.33 4.23
CA CYS A 448 5.19 9.18 5.52
C CYS A 448 5.47 10.54 6.20
N SER A 449 5.88 11.56 5.45
CA SER A 449 6.10 12.91 5.96
C SER A 449 4.77 13.61 6.27
N ASP A 450 3.76 13.40 5.45
CA ASP A 450 2.42 13.99 5.62
C ASP A 450 1.69 13.42 6.85
N ALA A 451 1.81 12.10 7.08
CA ALA A 451 1.24 11.44 8.26
C ALA A 451 1.96 11.76 9.58
N CYS A 452 3.15 12.35 9.52
CA CYS A 452 3.91 12.74 10.69
C CYS A 452 3.37 14.05 11.28
N PRO A 453 2.95 14.13 12.57
CA PRO A 453 2.42 15.37 13.16
C PRO A 453 3.34 16.59 13.07
N ILE A 454 4.65 16.37 12.90
CA ILE A 454 5.67 17.44 12.73
C ILE A 454 6.21 17.51 11.30
N HIS A 455 5.61 16.80 10.37
CA HIS A 455 5.99 16.77 8.94
C HIS A 455 7.50 16.61 8.70
N GLN A 456 8.12 15.57 9.31
CA GLN A 456 9.55 15.29 9.15
C GLN A 456 9.93 15.06 7.69
N ASP A 457 11.09 15.60 7.27
CA ASP A 457 11.65 15.42 5.92
C ASP A 457 12.35 14.07 5.79
N ILE A 458 11.53 13.01 5.80
CA ILE A 458 12.00 11.62 5.95
C ILE A 458 12.91 11.20 4.81
N SER A 459 12.54 11.47 3.56
CA SER A 459 13.33 11.15 2.38
C SER A 459 14.71 11.79 2.41
N ALA A 460 14.81 13.04 2.87
CA ALA A 460 16.06 13.77 2.93
C ALA A 460 17.03 13.18 3.98
N TYR A 461 16.58 12.92 5.20
CA TYR A 461 17.49 12.32 6.18
C TYR A 461 17.80 10.84 5.89
N MET A 462 16.89 10.10 5.22
CA MET A 462 17.18 8.76 4.74
C MET A 462 18.31 8.76 3.69
N GLU A 463 18.29 9.68 2.75
CA GLU A 463 19.36 9.85 1.74
C GLU A 463 20.71 10.18 2.38
N LEU A 464 20.74 11.13 3.32
CA LEU A 464 21.95 11.49 4.05
C LEU A 464 22.50 10.32 4.88
N ALA A 465 21.61 9.58 5.55
CA ALA A 465 21.99 8.41 6.32
C ALA A 465 22.56 7.30 5.42
N ALA A 466 21.98 7.09 4.22
CA ALA A 466 22.52 6.16 3.21
C ALA A 466 23.96 6.50 2.79
N GLN A 467 24.32 7.79 2.83
CA GLN A 467 25.65 8.29 2.51
C GLN A 467 26.62 8.28 3.74
N GLY A 468 26.16 7.79 4.90
CA GLY A 468 26.91 7.84 6.14
C GLY A 468 27.02 9.23 6.79
N ARG A 469 26.29 10.23 6.29
CA ARG A 469 26.30 11.63 6.74
C ARG A 469 25.34 11.84 7.92
N TYR A 470 25.54 11.09 8.99
CA TYR A 470 24.61 11.04 10.13
C TYR A 470 24.43 12.38 10.87
N THR A 471 25.48 13.19 10.95
CA THR A 471 25.43 14.53 11.58
C THR A 471 24.50 15.46 10.80
N GLU A 472 24.55 15.44 9.48
CA GLU A 472 23.69 16.26 8.62
C GLU A 472 22.25 15.70 8.61
N ALA A 473 22.11 14.36 8.61
CA ALA A 473 20.80 13.71 8.77
C ALA A 473 20.13 14.14 10.10
N LEU A 474 20.89 14.17 11.20
CA LEU A 474 20.41 14.65 12.49
C LEU A 474 20.04 16.15 12.43
N GLY A 475 20.79 16.96 11.70
CA GLY A 475 20.46 18.38 11.47
C GLY A 475 19.10 18.55 10.80
N VAL A 476 18.83 17.78 9.72
CA VAL A 476 17.53 17.74 9.04
C VAL A 476 16.42 17.29 9.99
N ILE A 477 16.66 16.27 10.81
CA ILE A 477 15.70 15.79 11.81
C ILE A 477 15.38 16.91 12.81
N CYS A 478 16.40 17.57 13.37
CA CYS A 478 16.26 18.60 14.40
C CYS A 478 15.63 19.91 13.89
N ASP A 479 15.54 20.13 12.60
CA ASP A 479 14.82 21.30 12.06
C ASP A 479 13.30 21.24 12.37
N LYS A 480 12.76 20.03 12.60
CA LYS A 480 11.33 19.82 12.94
C LYS A 480 11.11 18.97 14.20
N ASN A 481 12.15 18.35 14.74
CA ASN A 481 12.05 17.43 15.86
C ASN A 481 13.08 17.79 16.95
N ALA A 482 12.61 18.42 18.01
CA ALA A 482 13.45 18.85 19.12
C ALA A 482 13.99 17.70 19.98
N LEU A 483 13.41 16.48 19.89
CA LEU A 483 13.69 15.35 20.78
C LEU A 483 14.00 14.08 19.96
N PRO A 484 15.09 14.08 19.17
CA PRO A 484 15.41 12.99 18.24
C PRO A 484 15.71 11.66 18.94
N ASN A 485 16.37 11.66 20.10
CA ASN A 485 16.68 10.45 20.86
C ASN A 485 15.42 9.84 21.50
N ILE A 486 14.58 10.65 22.13
CA ILE A 486 13.30 10.22 22.70
C ILE A 486 12.39 9.64 21.59
N THR A 487 12.16 10.40 20.52
CA THR A 487 11.27 9.95 19.45
C THR A 487 11.86 8.84 18.59
N GLY A 488 13.17 8.67 18.55
CA GLY A 488 13.84 7.51 17.97
C GLY A 488 13.52 6.21 18.73
N SER A 489 13.35 6.32 20.05
CA SER A 489 13.05 5.18 20.92
C SER A 489 11.55 4.84 20.99
N ILE A 490 10.67 5.83 21.21
CA ILE A 490 9.26 5.58 21.60
C ILE A 490 8.20 6.27 20.71
N CYS A 491 8.54 6.76 19.53
CA CYS A 491 7.55 7.33 18.61
C CYS A 491 6.58 6.24 18.12
N ASN A 492 5.29 6.59 17.97
CA ASN A 492 4.24 5.73 17.44
C ASN A 492 4.31 5.50 15.91
N HIS A 493 5.36 5.94 15.25
CA HIS A 493 5.77 5.69 13.86
C HIS A 493 4.63 5.65 12.80
N ARG A 494 3.66 6.58 12.85
CA ARG A 494 2.61 6.73 11.81
C ARG A 494 3.19 6.81 10.39
N CYS A 495 4.39 7.37 10.26
CA CYS A 495 5.14 7.43 9.01
C CYS A 495 5.43 6.04 8.40
N THR A 496 5.76 5.03 9.24
CA THR A 496 5.97 3.65 8.80
C THR A 496 4.67 3.06 8.25
N ALA A 497 3.54 3.26 8.94
CA ALA A 497 2.22 2.81 8.47
C ALA A 497 1.80 3.48 7.14
N ALA A 498 2.17 4.75 6.92
CA ALA A 498 1.87 5.49 5.71
C ALA A 498 2.90 5.29 4.58
N CYS A 499 4.00 4.59 4.83
CA CYS A 499 5.06 4.37 3.84
C CYS A 499 4.53 3.64 2.60
N VAL A 500 4.84 4.14 1.40
CA VAL A 500 4.43 3.52 0.12
C VAL A 500 5.00 2.11 -0.03
N ARG A 501 6.15 1.80 0.62
CA ARG A 501 6.74 0.44 0.61
C ARG A 501 5.80 -0.63 1.18
N ASN A 502 4.82 -0.29 2.01
CA ASN A 502 3.75 -1.22 2.42
C ASN A 502 2.96 -1.82 1.24
N GLN A 503 3.06 -1.23 0.07
CA GLN A 503 2.38 -1.67 -1.15
C GLN A 503 3.31 -2.45 -2.10
N TYR A 504 4.60 -2.50 -1.76
CA TYR A 504 5.63 -3.27 -2.49
C TYR A 504 5.99 -4.55 -1.74
N ASP A 505 6.56 -4.37 -0.58
CA ASP A 505 7.16 -5.37 0.30
C ASP A 505 6.86 -4.99 1.78
N ASP A 506 7.84 -4.55 2.53
CA ASP A 506 7.70 -4.11 3.91
C ASP A 506 7.99 -2.61 4.05
N PRO A 507 7.34 -1.91 4.99
CA PRO A 507 7.62 -0.50 5.24
C PRO A 507 9.05 -0.31 5.75
N LEU A 508 9.58 0.89 5.58
CA LEU A 508 10.90 1.25 6.10
C LEU A 508 10.89 1.36 7.62
N SER A 509 11.99 0.97 8.25
CA SER A 509 12.25 1.10 9.69
C SER A 509 12.58 2.55 10.07
N ILE A 510 11.70 3.51 9.72
CA ILE A 510 11.93 4.96 9.79
C ILE A 510 12.31 5.42 11.20
N ARG A 511 11.67 4.84 12.24
CA ARG A 511 11.97 5.17 13.65
C ARG A 511 13.41 4.77 14.02
N GLN A 512 13.82 3.57 13.64
CA GLN A 512 15.16 3.04 13.92
C GLN A 512 16.24 3.83 13.16
N VAL A 513 16.01 4.20 11.91
CA VAL A 513 16.90 5.06 11.13
C VAL A 513 17.09 6.42 11.79
N LYS A 514 16.01 7.03 12.28
CA LYS A 514 16.07 8.30 13.01
C LYS A 514 16.92 8.16 14.30
N LEU A 515 16.73 7.08 15.05
CA LEU A 515 17.55 6.78 16.25
C LEU A 515 19.03 6.60 15.89
N LEU A 516 19.31 5.82 14.84
CA LEU A 516 20.67 5.60 14.36
C LEU A 516 21.38 6.91 13.97
N ALA A 517 20.67 7.82 13.28
CA ALA A 517 21.19 9.14 12.94
C ALA A 517 21.44 9.99 14.20
N ALA A 518 20.51 9.91 15.17
CA ALA A 518 20.68 10.59 16.47
C ALA A 518 21.89 10.03 17.26
N GLU A 519 22.09 8.73 17.29
CA GLU A 519 23.22 8.11 18.02
C GLU A 519 24.58 8.40 17.36
N ARG A 520 24.68 8.19 16.04
CA ARG A 520 25.95 8.32 15.31
C ARG A 520 26.32 9.77 15.01
N GLY A 521 25.32 10.66 14.82
CA GLY A 521 25.52 12.07 14.50
C GLY A 521 25.58 13.02 15.70
N PHE A 522 25.27 12.56 16.91
CA PHE A 522 24.97 13.41 18.06
C PHE A 522 26.12 14.35 18.47
N ARG A 523 27.31 13.82 18.74
CA ARG A 523 28.41 14.64 19.27
C ARG A 523 28.83 15.77 18.31
N PRO A 524 29.12 15.51 17.03
CA PRO A 524 29.46 16.59 16.11
C PRO A 524 28.30 17.60 15.92
N TYR A 525 27.04 17.13 15.96
CA TYR A 525 25.88 18.02 15.91
C TYR A 525 25.79 18.92 17.14
N LEU A 526 25.94 18.36 18.33
CA LEU A 526 25.90 19.10 19.60
C LEU A 526 27.02 20.17 19.66
N ASP A 527 28.23 19.83 19.19
CA ASP A 527 29.37 20.75 19.20
C ASP A 527 29.11 21.95 18.28
N ALA A 528 28.43 21.74 17.15
CA ALA A 528 28.06 22.78 16.20
C ALA A 528 26.78 23.55 16.59
N LEU A 529 26.01 23.05 17.56
CA LEU A 529 24.73 23.64 17.93
C LEU A 529 24.91 24.99 18.67
N ALA A 530 24.30 26.02 18.13
CA ALA A 530 24.32 27.38 18.70
C ALA A 530 22.98 28.10 18.42
N PRO A 531 22.61 29.11 19.23
CA PRO A 531 21.48 29.98 18.93
C PRO A 531 21.69 30.73 17.61
N VAL A 532 20.58 30.91 16.85
CA VAL A 532 20.57 31.70 15.63
C VAL A 532 19.95 33.07 15.93
N GLY A 533 20.77 34.03 16.32
CA GLY A 533 20.35 35.39 16.67
C GLY A 533 20.31 35.67 18.18
N ASP A 534 19.91 36.89 18.55
CA ASP A 534 19.63 37.35 19.91
C ASP A 534 18.28 38.03 19.92
N ARG A 535 17.33 37.50 20.68
CA ARG A 535 15.95 37.94 20.71
C ARG A 535 15.54 38.47 22.08
N PRO A 536 14.62 39.46 22.11
CA PRO A 536 14.20 40.09 23.37
C PRO A 536 13.26 39.22 24.21
N GLU A 537 12.64 38.17 23.61
CA GLU A 537 11.67 37.33 24.29
C GLU A 537 12.32 36.59 25.48
N ARG A 538 11.68 36.72 26.65
CA ARG A 538 12.00 35.99 27.88
C ARG A 538 10.82 35.08 28.20
N VAL A 539 10.98 33.74 28.00
CA VAL A 539 9.87 32.81 28.12
C VAL A 539 10.05 31.92 29.34
N ALA A 540 9.03 31.90 30.22
CA ALA A 540 8.92 30.92 31.30
C ALA A 540 8.14 29.69 30.83
N ILE A 541 8.69 28.50 31.05
CA ILE A 541 8.04 27.22 30.73
C ILE A 541 7.80 26.47 32.04
N VAL A 542 6.55 26.15 32.33
CA VAL A 542 6.11 25.42 33.52
C VAL A 542 5.98 23.93 33.18
N GLY A 543 6.94 23.13 33.61
CA GLY A 543 7.06 21.70 33.34
C GLY A 543 8.11 21.36 32.27
N GLY A 544 9.02 20.48 32.66
CA GLY A 544 10.15 19.99 31.85
C GLY A 544 9.90 18.63 31.17
N GLY A 545 8.63 18.30 30.87
CA GLY A 545 8.25 17.16 30.05
C GLY A 545 8.50 17.40 28.55
N PRO A 546 8.15 16.46 27.66
CA PRO A 546 8.43 16.56 26.22
C PRO A 546 7.97 17.88 25.57
N ALA A 547 6.78 18.38 25.93
CA ALA A 547 6.25 19.63 25.40
C ALA A 547 7.12 20.84 25.80
N GLY A 548 7.52 20.93 27.09
CA GLY A 548 8.38 22.00 27.60
C GLY A 548 9.79 21.92 27.06
N MET A 549 10.38 20.72 26.97
CA MET A 549 11.71 20.53 26.38
C MET A 549 11.71 20.94 24.89
N ALA A 550 10.70 20.54 24.13
CA ALA A 550 10.60 20.86 22.71
C ALA A 550 10.39 22.37 22.47
N LEU A 551 9.52 23.01 23.25
CA LEU A 551 9.32 24.47 23.18
C LEU A 551 10.61 25.22 23.50
N ALA A 552 11.32 24.79 24.57
CA ALA A 552 12.59 25.39 24.94
C ALA A 552 13.63 25.28 23.82
N PHE A 553 13.72 24.12 23.15
CA PHE A 553 14.63 23.91 22.02
C PHE A 553 14.36 24.91 20.88
N PHE A 554 13.13 24.99 20.40
CA PHE A 554 12.81 25.87 19.26
C PHE A 554 13.01 27.35 19.58
N LEU A 555 12.61 27.80 20.78
CA LEU A 555 12.77 29.19 21.22
C LEU A 555 14.26 29.55 21.42
N ALA A 556 15.01 28.71 22.15
CA ALA A 556 16.42 29.00 22.45
C ALA A 556 17.29 28.90 21.18
N ARG A 557 17.00 27.95 20.28
CA ARG A 557 17.67 27.86 18.99
C ARG A 557 17.46 29.12 18.14
N ALA A 558 16.29 29.76 18.23
CA ALA A 558 16.01 31.06 17.59
C ALA A 558 16.60 32.28 18.33
N GLY A 559 17.24 32.10 19.49
CA GLY A 559 17.91 33.14 20.24
C GLY A 559 17.08 33.79 21.39
N ALA A 560 15.88 33.23 21.69
CA ALA A 560 15.10 33.70 22.83
C ALA A 560 15.66 33.15 24.15
N LYS A 561 15.47 33.92 25.25
CA LYS A 561 15.90 33.57 26.61
C LYS A 561 14.83 32.70 27.28
N VAL A 562 15.17 31.45 27.58
CA VAL A 562 14.21 30.46 28.09
C VAL A 562 14.58 29.97 29.48
N THR A 563 13.59 29.90 30.36
CA THR A 563 13.71 29.27 31.69
C THR A 563 12.65 28.20 31.85
N ILE A 564 13.08 26.95 32.12
CA ILE A 564 12.19 25.83 32.46
C ILE A 564 12.12 25.71 33.97
N PHE A 565 10.92 25.69 34.55
CA PHE A 565 10.65 25.36 35.94
C PHE A 565 10.18 23.89 36.03
N GLU A 566 10.93 23.02 36.68
CA GLU A 566 10.62 21.60 36.82
C GLU A 566 10.54 21.24 38.32
N GLU A 567 9.40 20.64 38.71
CA GLU A 567 9.19 20.25 40.11
C GLU A 567 10.00 19.04 40.56
N LYS A 568 10.47 18.21 39.62
CA LYS A 568 11.30 17.02 39.84
C LYS A 568 12.80 17.36 39.68
N ASN A 569 13.65 16.39 40.00
CA ASN A 569 15.12 16.57 39.96
C ASN A 569 15.72 16.53 38.54
N ALA A 570 14.94 16.11 37.52
CA ALA A 570 15.40 15.96 36.14
C ALA A 570 14.28 16.22 35.13
N LEU A 571 14.66 16.65 33.92
CA LEU A 571 13.75 16.80 32.79
C LEU A 571 13.28 15.44 32.24
N GLY A 572 12.19 15.43 31.45
CA GLY A 572 11.66 14.27 30.75
C GLY A 572 10.21 13.91 31.15
N GLY A 573 9.69 14.44 32.27
CA GLY A 573 8.29 14.24 32.67
C GLY A 573 7.89 12.75 32.71
N VAL A 574 6.77 12.40 32.11
CA VAL A 574 6.24 11.02 32.03
C VAL A 574 7.24 10.06 31.35
N VAL A 575 7.96 10.52 30.32
CA VAL A 575 8.95 9.69 29.60
C VAL A 575 10.05 9.19 30.55
N ARG A 576 10.53 10.05 31.44
CA ARG A 576 11.56 9.68 32.42
C ARG A 576 11.00 8.89 33.59
N ASN A 577 9.85 9.30 34.12
CA ASN A 577 9.41 8.82 35.43
C ASN A 577 8.45 7.64 35.37
N VAL A 578 7.77 7.44 34.24
CA VAL A 578 6.68 6.45 34.10
C VAL A 578 7.02 5.39 33.04
N ILE A 579 7.42 5.80 31.84
CA ILE A 579 7.71 4.84 30.77
C ILE A 579 8.87 3.94 31.19
N PRO A 580 8.71 2.58 31.11
CA PRO A 580 9.72 1.64 31.58
C PRO A 580 11.07 1.75 30.85
N GLU A 581 12.18 1.38 31.53
CA GLU A 581 13.53 1.44 30.94
C GLU A 581 13.74 0.47 29.78
N PHE A 582 12.99 -0.64 29.76
CA PHE A 582 13.05 -1.56 28.62
C PHE A 582 12.46 -0.97 27.32
N ARG A 583 11.76 0.18 27.38
CA ARG A 583 11.28 0.95 26.24
C ARG A 583 12.20 2.11 25.88
N ILE A 584 12.69 2.83 26.88
CA ILE A 584 13.60 3.97 26.69
C ILE A 584 14.53 4.12 27.89
N ALA A 585 15.82 4.08 27.61
CA ALA A 585 16.84 4.34 28.61
C ALA A 585 16.93 5.84 28.97
N CYS A 586 17.30 6.15 30.23
CA CYS A 586 17.40 7.53 30.71
C CYS A 586 18.43 8.37 29.93
N ASP A 587 19.50 7.74 29.42
CA ASP A 587 20.56 8.42 28.68
C ASP A 587 20.08 9.02 27.35
N ALA A 588 19.04 8.43 26.71
CA ALA A 588 18.41 9.00 25.53
C ALA A 588 17.71 10.33 25.85
N ILE A 589 17.07 10.42 27.04
CA ILE A 589 16.44 11.65 27.51
C ILE A 589 17.50 12.70 27.86
N ASP A 590 18.61 12.26 28.49
CA ASP A 590 19.71 13.14 28.88
C ASP A 590 20.41 13.75 27.66
N ARG A 591 20.60 12.99 26.58
CA ARG A 591 21.12 13.54 25.30
C ARG A 591 20.24 14.65 24.74
N ASP A 592 18.91 14.47 24.72
CA ASP A 592 18.02 15.54 24.26
C ASP A 592 18.05 16.75 25.22
N ALA A 593 18.22 16.56 26.53
CA ALA A 593 18.38 17.63 27.49
C ALA A 593 19.74 18.35 27.35
N GLU A 594 20.82 17.67 26.95
CA GLU A 594 22.16 18.27 26.68
C GLU A 594 22.05 19.35 25.57
N MET A 595 21.21 19.15 24.56
CA MET A 595 20.98 20.16 23.52
C MET A 595 20.41 21.45 24.10
N LEU A 596 19.51 21.38 25.09
CA LEU A 596 18.93 22.56 25.75
C LEU A 596 20.00 23.31 26.56
N ALA A 597 20.83 22.59 27.30
CA ALA A 597 21.95 23.18 28.05
C ALA A 597 22.95 23.85 27.09
N LYS A 598 23.26 23.24 25.94
CA LYS A 598 24.15 23.82 24.91
C LYS A 598 23.58 25.11 24.33
N LEU A 599 22.24 25.23 24.19
CA LEU A 599 21.54 26.43 23.73
C LEU A 599 21.36 27.49 24.82
N GLY A 600 21.87 27.28 26.05
CA GLY A 600 21.80 28.25 27.13
C GLY A 600 20.45 28.31 27.85
N VAL A 601 19.59 27.28 27.73
CA VAL A 601 18.31 27.20 28.46
C VAL A 601 18.59 27.11 29.98
N GLN A 602 18.01 27.98 30.78
CA GLN A 602 18.05 27.91 32.21
C GLN A 602 17.06 26.86 32.74
N ILE A 603 17.53 25.91 33.54
CA ILE A 603 16.69 24.82 34.08
C ILE A 603 16.68 24.96 35.62
N VAL A 604 15.50 25.28 36.16
CA VAL A 604 15.26 25.41 37.61
C VAL A 604 14.54 24.13 38.08
N ARG A 605 15.33 23.22 38.70
CA ARG A 605 14.85 21.89 39.15
C ARG A 605 14.36 21.94 40.59
N ASN A 606 13.60 20.88 41.00
CA ASN A 606 13.00 20.77 42.34
C ASN A 606 12.19 22.02 42.74
N THR A 607 11.57 22.68 41.78
CA THR A 607 10.88 23.95 41.99
C THR A 607 9.50 23.93 41.30
N ARG A 608 8.46 24.02 42.11
CA ARG A 608 7.12 24.29 41.58
C ARG A 608 7.06 25.74 41.15
N ALA A 609 6.70 25.97 39.91
CA ALA A 609 6.58 27.32 39.34
C ALA A 609 5.49 28.14 40.05
N GLU A 610 5.71 29.42 40.12
CA GLU A 610 4.68 30.40 40.51
C GLU A 610 3.58 30.49 39.42
N THR A 611 2.50 31.18 39.71
CA THR A 611 1.40 31.35 38.75
C THR A 611 1.85 32.10 37.49
N ALA A 612 1.17 31.89 36.38
CA ALA A 612 1.47 32.55 35.12
C ALA A 612 1.46 34.09 35.29
N GLN A 613 0.55 34.61 36.09
CA GLN A 613 0.47 36.06 36.39
C GLN A 613 1.75 36.53 37.12
N THR A 614 2.17 35.85 38.17
CA THR A 614 3.38 36.21 38.93
C THR A 614 4.65 36.14 38.07
N LEU A 615 4.77 35.10 37.22
CA LEU A 615 5.90 35.00 36.29
C LEU A 615 5.94 36.18 35.30
N LEU A 616 4.81 36.63 34.79
CA LEU A 616 4.73 37.80 33.93
C LEU A 616 5.14 39.10 34.69
N GLU A 617 4.77 39.24 35.95
CA GLU A 617 5.16 40.33 36.83
C GLU A 617 6.66 40.30 37.12
N ASN A 618 7.28 39.11 37.20
CA ASN A 618 8.74 38.91 37.37
C ASN A 618 9.53 39.17 36.06
N GLY A 619 8.89 39.72 35.03
CA GLY A 619 9.54 40.21 33.82
C GLY A 619 9.70 39.19 32.71
N PHE A 620 9.03 38.03 32.76
CA PHE A 620 8.91 37.18 31.60
C PHE A 620 7.93 37.81 30.59
N THR A 621 8.25 37.73 29.32
CA THR A 621 7.40 38.23 28.23
C THR A 621 6.22 37.29 27.94
N HIS A 622 6.47 35.96 28.04
CA HIS A 622 5.48 34.93 27.80
C HIS A 622 5.62 33.80 28.84
N VAL A 623 4.51 33.09 29.08
CA VAL A 623 4.44 31.89 29.94
C VAL A 623 3.80 30.77 29.19
N ALA A 624 4.40 29.59 29.22
CA ALA A 624 3.87 28.37 28.62
C ALA A 624 3.64 27.28 29.67
N LEU A 625 2.40 26.83 29.82
CA LEU A 625 2.01 25.77 30.74
C LEU A 625 2.14 24.40 30.05
N CYS A 626 3.14 23.63 30.43
CA CYS A 626 3.50 22.31 29.93
C CYS A 626 3.42 21.23 31.04
N CYS A 627 2.50 21.40 32.00
CA CYS A 627 2.42 20.60 33.22
C CYS A 627 1.85 19.16 33.02
N GLY A 628 1.47 18.78 31.79
CA GLY A 628 0.99 17.46 31.49
C GLY A 628 -0.44 17.17 31.98
N ALA A 629 -0.85 15.87 31.93
CA ALA A 629 -2.15 15.40 32.41
C ALA A 629 -1.95 14.70 33.76
N GLN A 630 -2.17 15.43 34.86
CA GLN A 630 -1.83 14.97 36.21
C GLN A 630 -3.00 14.31 36.97
N SER A 631 -4.26 14.50 36.54
CA SER A 631 -5.42 13.88 37.16
C SER A 631 -5.56 12.43 36.72
N ARG A 632 -5.43 11.51 37.66
CA ARG A 632 -5.42 10.05 37.42
C ARG A 632 -6.83 9.51 37.18
N GLY A 633 -7.02 8.70 36.11
CA GLY A 633 -8.27 7.99 35.85
C GLY A 633 -8.53 6.87 36.87
N LYS A 634 -9.80 6.55 37.10
CA LYS A 634 -10.26 5.53 38.07
C LYS A 634 -11.36 4.68 37.50
N LEU A 635 -11.40 3.39 37.84
CA LEU A 635 -12.55 2.50 37.66
C LEU A 635 -13.60 2.71 38.71
N ASN A 636 -13.22 3.31 39.85
CA ASN A 636 -14.01 3.45 41.09
C ASN A 636 -14.28 2.10 41.77
N ILE A 637 -13.38 1.16 41.67
CA ILE A 637 -13.41 -0.15 42.35
C ILE A 637 -12.48 -0.08 43.56
N PRO A 638 -12.98 -0.33 44.78
CA PRO A 638 -12.15 -0.30 45.98
C PRO A 638 -10.94 -1.24 45.87
N GLY A 639 -9.77 -0.76 46.26
CA GLY A 639 -8.50 -1.52 46.20
C GLY A 639 -7.76 -1.46 44.84
N GLU A 640 -8.29 -0.76 43.85
CA GLU A 640 -7.57 -0.55 42.57
C GLU A 640 -6.29 0.29 42.73
N THR A 641 -5.28 -0.03 41.99
CA THR A 641 -4.02 0.75 41.86
C THR A 641 -4.01 1.45 40.50
N ASN A 642 -3.72 2.74 40.44
CA ASN A 642 -3.61 3.46 39.18
C ASN A 642 -2.33 3.06 38.45
N ALA A 643 -2.40 2.85 37.12
CA ALA A 643 -1.30 2.37 36.29
C ALA A 643 -0.07 3.28 36.30
N ILE A 644 -0.25 4.61 36.31
CA ILE A 644 0.88 5.57 36.36
C ILE A 644 1.59 5.47 37.70
N ALA A 645 0.83 5.39 38.82
CA ALA A 645 1.43 5.22 40.15
C ALA A 645 2.20 3.90 40.27
N PHE A 646 1.63 2.82 39.73
CA PHE A 646 2.30 1.53 39.66
C PHE A 646 3.60 1.61 38.86
N LEU A 647 3.59 2.18 37.64
CA LEU A 647 4.76 2.30 36.79
C LEU A 647 5.86 3.17 37.40
N GLU A 648 5.50 4.27 38.06
CA GLU A 648 6.44 5.10 38.83
C GLU A 648 7.12 4.30 39.94
N GLN A 649 6.39 3.47 40.69
CA GLN A 649 6.92 2.60 41.73
C GLN A 649 7.76 1.47 41.18
N ALA A 650 7.27 0.76 40.13
CA ALA A 650 7.99 -0.33 39.49
C ALA A 650 9.33 0.13 38.89
N LYS A 651 9.38 1.35 38.35
CA LYS A 651 10.62 1.94 37.82
C LYS A 651 11.58 2.36 38.92
N ARG A 652 11.07 2.84 40.05
CA ARG A 652 11.89 3.34 41.16
C ARG A 652 12.39 2.23 42.09
N TYR A 653 11.58 1.17 42.29
CA TYR A 653 11.79 0.11 43.26
C TYR A 653 11.56 -1.29 42.67
N PRO A 654 12.21 -1.66 41.55
CA PRO A 654 11.89 -2.86 40.80
C PRO A 654 12.02 -4.16 41.62
N ASP A 655 13.00 -4.21 42.54
CA ASP A 655 13.33 -5.42 43.28
C ASP A 655 12.57 -5.57 44.61
N THR A 656 11.88 -4.53 45.06
CA THR A 656 11.25 -4.50 46.42
C THR A 656 9.75 -4.27 46.38
N LEU A 657 9.18 -4.19 45.18
CA LEU A 657 7.75 -4.01 44.99
C LEU A 657 7.02 -5.35 45.20
N GLU A 658 6.03 -5.37 46.09
CA GLU A 658 5.18 -6.54 46.37
C GLU A 658 3.77 -6.28 45.81
N ILE A 659 3.35 -7.09 44.83
CA ILE A 659 2.01 -6.94 44.15
C ILE A 659 1.22 -8.25 44.09
N GLY A 660 1.73 -9.34 44.68
CA GLY A 660 1.10 -10.67 44.62
C GLY A 660 1.47 -11.47 43.38
N ALA A 661 0.85 -12.62 43.23
CA ALA A 661 1.16 -13.58 42.15
C ALA A 661 0.31 -13.38 40.89
N HIS A 662 -0.96 -12.98 41.07
CA HIS A 662 -1.94 -12.86 39.98
C HIS A 662 -2.33 -11.40 39.76
N ILE A 663 -1.88 -10.83 38.65
CA ILE A 663 -2.08 -9.41 38.36
C ILE A 663 -3.09 -9.24 37.24
N VAL A 664 -4.06 -8.35 37.44
CA VAL A 664 -5.00 -7.97 36.38
C VAL A 664 -4.84 -6.50 36.03
N VAL A 665 -4.63 -6.21 34.75
CA VAL A 665 -4.56 -4.83 34.22
C VAL A 665 -5.83 -4.51 33.46
N ALA A 666 -6.60 -3.53 33.91
CA ALA A 666 -7.83 -3.10 33.26
C ALA A 666 -7.62 -1.93 32.30
N GLY A 667 -7.76 -2.19 31.02
CA GLY A 667 -7.55 -1.22 29.94
C GLY A 667 -6.71 -1.80 28.79
N ALA A 668 -6.66 -1.13 27.66
CA ALA A 668 -5.93 -1.61 26.47
C ALA A 668 -5.23 -0.47 25.69
N GLY A 669 -4.76 0.55 26.39
CA GLY A 669 -3.85 1.57 25.85
C GLY A 669 -2.38 1.17 25.99
N ASN A 670 -1.44 1.95 25.43
CA ASN A 670 -0.01 1.70 25.56
C ASN A 670 0.42 1.65 27.05
N THR A 671 -0.19 2.47 27.91
CA THR A 671 0.03 2.43 29.37
C THR A 671 -0.36 1.09 29.99
N ALA A 672 -1.41 0.43 29.48
CA ALA A 672 -1.81 -0.91 29.94
C ALA A 672 -0.78 -1.97 29.52
N MET A 673 -0.26 -1.89 28.29
CA MET A 673 0.80 -2.78 27.81
C MET A 673 2.09 -2.60 28.63
N ASP A 674 2.49 -1.35 28.87
CA ASP A 674 3.65 -1.03 29.72
C ASP A 674 3.47 -1.54 31.15
N ALA A 675 2.28 -1.34 31.76
CA ALA A 675 1.97 -1.81 33.10
C ALA A 675 2.00 -3.34 33.20
N ALA A 676 1.41 -4.04 32.22
CA ALA A 676 1.41 -5.51 32.19
C ALA A 676 2.81 -6.08 32.05
N ARG A 677 3.63 -5.55 31.15
CA ARG A 677 5.02 -5.98 30.92
C ARG A 677 5.92 -5.62 32.13
N ALA A 678 5.68 -4.48 32.77
CA ALA A 678 6.40 -4.10 33.98
C ALA A 678 6.02 -5.02 35.15
N ALA A 679 4.72 -5.37 35.31
CA ALA A 679 4.26 -6.29 36.34
C ALA A 679 4.88 -7.69 36.23
N LEU A 680 5.01 -8.24 35.00
CA LEU A 680 5.70 -9.52 34.77
C LEU A 680 7.16 -9.55 35.26
N ARG A 681 7.80 -8.40 35.40
CA ARG A 681 9.19 -8.26 35.83
C ARG A 681 9.34 -8.09 37.35
N VAL A 682 8.22 -7.95 38.06
CA VAL A 682 8.23 -7.84 39.52
C VAL A 682 8.44 -9.24 40.11
N PRO A 683 9.38 -9.41 41.07
CA PRO A 683 9.60 -10.70 41.70
C PRO A 683 8.35 -11.25 42.39
N GLY A 684 8.06 -12.56 42.19
CA GLY A 684 6.94 -13.25 42.79
C GLY A 684 5.65 -13.24 41.96
N VAL A 685 5.59 -12.51 40.86
CA VAL A 685 4.44 -12.52 39.92
C VAL A 685 4.46 -13.82 39.10
N ALA A 686 3.34 -14.53 39.11
CA ALA A 686 3.15 -15.78 38.38
C ALA A 686 2.53 -15.57 37.00
N ASP A 687 1.53 -14.71 36.93
CA ASP A 687 0.87 -14.37 35.66
C ASP A 687 0.27 -12.95 35.67
N VAL A 688 0.14 -12.40 34.46
CA VAL A 688 -0.49 -11.10 34.23
C VAL A 688 -1.54 -11.22 33.13
N THR A 689 -2.75 -10.73 33.43
CA THR A 689 -3.86 -10.72 32.49
C THR A 689 -4.35 -9.29 32.22
N ILE A 690 -4.41 -8.89 30.96
CA ILE A 690 -5.09 -7.66 30.54
C ILE A 690 -6.57 -7.99 30.31
N VAL A 691 -7.48 -7.20 30.89
CA VAL A 691 -8.91 -7.27 30.60
C VAL A 691 -9.37 -6.02 29.86
N TYR A 692 -10.14 -6.22 28.81
CA TYR A 692 -10.62 -5.13 27.99
C TYR A 692 -12.10 -5.30 27.58
N ARG A 693 -12.89 -4.25 27.75
CA ARG A 693 -14.34 -4.26 27.48
C ARG A 693 -14.75 -4.30 26.00
N ARG A 694 -13.76 -4.25 25.07
CA ARG A 694 -13.91 -4.41 23.61
C ARG A 694 -12.97 -5.50 23.12
N THR A 695 -12.80 -5.63 21.80
CA THR A 695 -11.82 -6.57 21.22
C THR A 695 -10.47 -5.92 20.97
N LYS A 696 -9.46 -6.73 20.66
CA LYS A 696 -8.11 -6.26 20.24
C LYS A 696 -8.17 -5.28 19.05
N ARG A 697 -9.17 -5.45 18.19
CA ARG A 697 -9.36 -4.57 17.02
C ARG A 697 -9.66 -3.11 17.43
N GLU A 698 -10.46 -2.91 18.48
CA GLU A 698 -10.86 -1.59 18.99
C GLU A 698 -9.93 -1.03 20.06
N MET A 699 -8.84 -1.73 20.41
CA MET A 699 -7.92 -1.24 21.44
C MET A 699 -7.15 0.02 20.96
N PRO A 700 -6.88 0.99 21.84
CA PRO A 700 -6.10 2.17 21.48
C PRO A 700 -4.57 1.92 21.40
N ALA A 701 -4.03 0.87 22.04
CA ALA A 701 -2.60 0.56 22.00
C ALA A 701 -2.12 0.23 20.57
N GLU A 702 -0.86 0.48 20.28
CA GLU A 702 -0.24 0.03 19.02
C GLU A 702 -0.14 -1.49 18.98
N GLU A 703 -0.31 -2.09 17.78
CA GLU A 703 -0.27 -3.56 17.62
C GLU A 703 1.09 -4.15 17.99
N GLU A 704 2.18 -3.40 17.73
CA GLU A 704 3.54 -3.77 18.14
C GLU A 704 3.62 -3.99 19.66
N GLU A 705 3.04 -3.10 20.46
CA GLU A 705 3.07 -3.18 21.93
C GLU A 705 2.25 -4.38 22.47
N LEU A 706 1.11 -4.67 21.84
CA LEU A 706 0.34 -5.87 22.15
C LEU A 706 1.15 -7.14 21.85
N ASN A 707 1.74 -7.22 20.65
CA ASN A 707 2.51 -8.38 20.23
C ASN A 707 3.71 -8.63 21.16
N LEU A 708 4.40 -7.57 21.59
CA LEU A 708 5.48 -7.66 22.58
C LEU A 708 4.97 -8.18 23.93
N ALA A 709 3.83 -7.68 24.42
CA ALA A 709 3.24 -8.13 25.67
C ALA A 709 2.83 -9.62 25.60
N LEU A 710 2.19 -10.05 24.52
CA LEU A 710 1.82 -11.46 24.31
C LEU A 710 3.04 -12.38 24.20
N ALA A 711 4.10 -11.94 23.50
CA ALA A 711 5.35 -12.70 23.35
C ALA A 711 6.07 -12.88 24.69
N GLU A 712 5.93 -11.91 25.62
CA GLU A 712 6.48 -12.00 26.99
C GLU A 712 5.60 -12.84 27.94
N GLY A 713 4.42 -13.34 27.50
CA GLY A 713 3.53 -14.22 28.27
C GLY A 713 2.35 -13.53 28.95
N VAL A 714 2.09 -12.24 28.65
CA VAL A 714 0.85 -11.57 29.11
C VAL A 714 -0.37 -12.21 28.44
N ARG A 715 -1.40 -12.52 29.23
CA ARG A 715 -2.70 -12.94 28.70
C ARG A 715 -3.57 -11.74 28.38
N PHE A 716 -4.40 -11.82 27.34
CA PHE A 716 -5.31 -10.76 26.94
C PHE A 716 -6.74 -11.30 26.79
N GLU A 717 -7.63 -10.88 27.70
CA GLU A 717 -9.04 -11.26 27.73
C GLU A 717 -9.91 -10.14 27.16
N GLU A 718 -10.61 -10.47 26.09
CA GLU A 718 -11.50 -9.55 25.38
C GLU A 718 -12.91 -9.57 25.96
N LEU A 719 -13.66 -8.48 25.75
CA LEU A 719 -15.07 -8.34 26.11
C LEU A 719 -15.34 -8.58 27.62
N LEU A 720 -14.42 -8.13 28.46
CA LEU A 720 -14.56 -8.17 29.92
C LEU A 720 -14.45 -6.76 30.52
N ALA A 721 -15.45 -6.38 31.33
CA ALA A 721 -15.47 -5.12 32.07
C ALA A 721 -15.38 -5.39 33.58
N PRO A 722 -14.38 -4.87 34.31
CA PRO A 722 -14.28 -5.00 35.78
C PRO A 722 -15.50 -4.41 36.48
N VAL A 723 -16.02 -5.14 37.48
CA VAL A 723 -17.18 -4.72 38.27
C VAL A 723 -16.84 -4.63 39.76
N SER A 724 -16.14 -5.63 40.32
CA SER A 724 -15.74 -5.64 41.72
C SER A 724 -14.48 -6.42 41.97
N PHE A 725 -13.72 -5.98 42.97
CA PHE A 725 -12.47 -6.60 43.40
C PHE A 725 -12.50 -6.84 44.89
N ALA A 726 -12.47 -8.10 45.31
CA ALA A 726 -12.46 -8.53 46.71
C ALA A 726 -11.89 -9.95 46.84
N ASP A 727 -11.35 -10.31 47.99
CA ASP A 727 -10.89 -11.65 48.36
C ASP A 727 -9.93 -12.27 47.31
N ALA A 728 -8.94 -11.48 46.82
CA ALA A 728 -8.02 -11.85 45.76
C ALA A 728 -8.73 -12.34 44.48
N LYS A 729 -9.89 -11.80 44.17
CA LYS A 729 -10.67 -12.11 42.96
C LYS A 729 -11.21 -10.84 42.31
N LEU A 730 -11.13 -10.80 40.99
CA LEU A 730 -11.78 -9.78 40.16
C LEU A 730 -13.00 -10.37 39.47
N THR A 731 -14.18 -9.79 39.72
CA THR A 731 -15.38 -10.10 38.95
C THR A 731 -15.52 -9.15 37.78
N CYS A 732 -15.65 -9.71 36.60
CA CYS A 732 -15.85 -8.97 35.35
C CYS A 732 -17.21 -9.32 34.75
N GLU A 733 -17.87 -8.34 34.15
CA GLU A 733 -19.05 -8.51 33.32
C GLU A 733 -18.65 -8.84 31.91
N LYS A 734 -19.27 -9.83 31.27
CA LYS A 734 -19.07 -10.14 29.86
C LYS A 734 -19.80 -9.12 28.99
N MET A 735 -19.11 -8.64 27.98
CA MET A 735 -19.58 -7.62 27.06
C MET A 735 -19.82 -8.20 25.66
N LYS A 736 -20.61 -7.52 24.85
CA LYS A 736 -20.72 -7.69 23.41
C LYS A 736 -20.55 -6.33 22.75
N LEU A 737 -20.21 -6.33 21.47
CA LEU A 737 -20.09 -5.09 20.71
C LEU A 737 -21.43 -4.74 20.05
N GLY A 738 -21.91 -3.52 20.29
CA GLY A 738 -23.07 -2.92 19.62
C GLY A 738 -22.78 -2.52 18.17
N ALA A 739 -23.73 -1.82 17.54
CA ALA A 739 -23.53 -1.26 16.20
C ALA A 739 -22.40 -0.21 16.19
N PRO A 740 -21.70 -0.03 15.06
CA PRO A 740 -20.72 1.05 14.92
C PRO A 740 -21.40 2.42 14.93
N ASP A 741 -20.77 3.41 15.58
CA ASP A 741 -21.15 4.81 15.52
C ASP A 741 -20.66 5.48 14.22
N GLU A 742 -20.93 6.78 14.03
CA GLU A 742 -20.52 7.56 12.84
C GLU A 742 -19.00 7.53 12.60
N SER A 743 -18.18 7.28 13.63
CA SER A 743 -16.74 7.11 13.52
C SER A 743 -16.31 5.66 13.22
N GLY A 744 -17.26 4.75 13.06
CA GLY A 744 -17.03 3.31 12.91
C GLY A 744 -16.68 2.59 14.23
N ARG A 745 -16.70 3.28 15.37
CA ARG A 745 -16.38 2.71 16.68
C ARG A 745 -17.57 2.00 17.30
N ARG A 746 -17.37 0.76 17.77
CA ARG A 746 -18.42 -0.05 18.39
C ARG A 746 -18.42 0.14 19.90
N SER A 747 -19.59 0.46 20.46
CA SER A 747 -19.75 0.59 21.90
C SER A 747 -19.92 -0.78 22.56
N PRO A 748 -19.31 -1.01 23.75
CA PRO A 748 -19.54 -2.25 24.51
C PRO A 748 -20.91 -2.21 25.20
N GLU A 749 -21.65 -3.30 25.08
CA GLU A 749 -22.95 -3.53 25.72
C GLU A 749 -22.84 -4.71 26.68
N THR A 750 -23.53 -4.64 27.82
CA THR A 750 -23.55 -5.73 28.79
C THR A 750 -24.34 -6.94 28.27
N THR A 751 -23.90 -8.15 28.65
CA THR A 751 -24.63 -9.38 28.41
C THR A 751 -25.41 -9.83 29.65
N GLY A 752 -25.14 -9.26 30.85
CA GLY A 752 -25.67 -9.70 32.14
C GLY A 752 -24.94 -10.92 32.73
N GLU A 753 -23.99 -11.51 32.02
CA GLU A 753 -23.17 -12.61 32.50
C GLU A 753 -21.88 -12.10 33.15
N THR A 754 -21.43 -12.79 34.21
CA THR A 754 -20.18 -12.46 34.89
C THR A 754 -19.18 -13.61 34.85
N VAL A 755 -17.90 -13.28 35.00
CA VAL A 755 -16.77 -14.21 35.15
C VAL A 755 -15.85 -13.70 36.24
N THR A 756 -15.25 -14.62 37.00
CA THR A 756 -14.31 -14.29 38.07
C THR A 756 -12.89 -14.76 37.72
N LEU A 757 -11.94 -13.87 37.89
CA LEU A 757 -10.53 -14.13 37.66
C LEU A 757 -9.76 -14.07 38.99
N PRO A 758 -8.69 -14.88 39.18
CA PRO A 758 -7.72 -14.66 40.26
C PRO A 758 -7.07 -13.27 40.09
N CYS A 759 -6.99 -12.52 41.21
CA CYS A 759 -6.41 -11.17 41.12
C CYS A 759 -5.94 -10.73 42.51
N ASP A 760 -4.64 -10.64 42.72
CA ASP A 760 -4.07 -10.10 43.98
C ASP A 760 -3.95 -8.57 43.88
N THR A 761 -3.64 -8.06 42.68
CA THR A 761 -3.58 -6.62 42.41
C THR A 761 -4.33 -6.27 41.13
N LEU A 762 -5.26 -5.31 41.21
CA LEU A 762 -5.98 -4.71 40.09
C LEU A 762 -5.30 -3.39 39.74
N ILE A 763 -4.72 -3.31 38.50
CA ILE A 763 -4.11 -2.10 37.97
C ILE A 763 -5.08 -1.43 36.97
N ALA A 764 -5.52 -0.20 37.29
CA ALA A 764 -6.44 0.58 36.46
C ALA A 764 -5.67 1.44 35.45
N ALA A 765 -5.71 1.07 34.16
CA ALA A 765 -5.11 1.80 33.04
C ALA A 765 -6.20 2.46 32.16
N VAL A 766 -6.99 3.34 32.77
CA VAL A 766 -8.21 3.92 32.17
C VAL A 766 -8.09 5.39 31.77
N GLY A 767 -6.87 5.87 31.68
CA GLY A 767 -6.51 7.18 31.17
C GLY A 767 -6.35 8.24 32.26
N GLU A 768 -5.68 9.33 31.90
CA GLU A 768 -5.43 10.50 32.71
C GLU A 768 -6.19 11.71 32.13
N LYS A 769 -6.24 12.83 32.88
CA LYS A 769 -6.85 14.07 32.45
C LYS A 769 -5.96 15.27 32.87
N PRO A 770 -6.03 16.42 32.18
CA PRO A 770 -5.44 17.65 32.67
C PRO A 770 -5.97 18.01 34.06
N ASP A 771 -5.13 18.60 34.90
CA ASP A 771 -5.57 19.11 36.20
C ASP A 771 -6.26 20.47 36.03
N ALA A 772 -7.60 20.42 36.03
CA ALA A 772 -8.44 21.59 35.82
C ALA A 772 -8.24 22.66 36.91
N VAL A 773 -7.91 22.27 38.14
CA VAL A 773 -7.69 23.23 39.25
C VAL A 773 -6.43 24.04 39.00
N THR A 774 -5.29 23.38 38.80
CA THR A 774 -4.02 24.03 38.51
C THR A 774 -4.11 24.93 37.25
N LEU A 775 -4.82 24.48 36.20
CA LEU A 775 -5.00 25.26 35.00
C LEU A 775 -5.87 26.52 35.24
N ALA A 776 -6.94 26.39 36.00
CA ALA A 776 -7.80 27.53 36.36
C ALA A 776 -7.05 28.59 37.22
N GLU A 777 -6.22 28.16 38.17
CA GLU A 777 -5.36 29.02 38.98
C GLU A 777 -4.37 29.87 38.12
N ASN A 778 -4.01 29.34 36.94
CA ASN A 778 -3.16 29.99 35.95
C ASN A 778 -3.94 30.77 34.89
N GLY A 779 -5.25 31.02 35.11
CA GLY A 779 -6.11 31.81 34.23
C GLY A 779 -6.50 31.12 32.91
N VAL A 780 -6.39 29.81 32.83
CA VAL A 780 -6.76 29.02 31.65
C VAL A 780 -8.29 28.89 31.54
N LYS A 781 -8.85 29.19 30.37
CA LYS A 781 -10.27 29.01 30.06
C LYS A 781 -10.56 27.52 29.80
N LEU A 782 -11.47 26.96 30.57
CA LEU A 782 -11.82 25.53 30.49
C LEU A 782 -13.23 25.31 29.93
N ASP A 783 -13.44 24.20 29.23
CA ASP A 783 -14.76 23.71 28.79
C ASP A 783 -15.53 23.06 29.96
N ALA A 784 -16.78 22.65 29.72
CA ALA A 784 -17.61 21.97 30.72
C ALA A 784 -17.02 20.62 31.21
N LYS A 785 -16.03 20.07 30.52
CA LYS A 785 -15.31 18.83 30.89
C LYS A 785 -13.97 19.11 31.58
N GLY A 786 -13.67 20.38 31.90
CA GLY A 786 -12.42 20.80 32.56
C GLY A 786 -11.20 20.80 31.65
N ARG A 787 -11.35 20.90 30.34
CA ARG A 787 -10.26 20.93 29.36
C ARG A 787 -10.05 22.35 28.84
N PRO A 788 -8.77 22.75 28.56
CA PRO A 788 -8.50 24.03 27.91
C PRO A 788 -9.25 24.19 26.60
N THR A 789 -9.82 25.36 26.36
CA THR A 789 -10.59 25.66 25.14
C THR A 789 -9.72 25.99 23.93
N ALA A 790 -8.47 26.41 24.14
CA ALA A 790 -7.52 26.78 23.11
C ALA A 790 -6.08 26.67 23.61
N ARG A 791 -5.10 26.60 22.69
CA ARG A 791 -3.66 26.67 23.00
C ARG A 791 -3.26 28.04 23.52
N LYS A 792 -3.65 29.12 22.83
CA LYS A 792 -3.43 30.50 23.26
C LYS A 792 -4.54 30.94 24.19
N GLN A 793 -4.21 31.26 25.44
CA GLN A 793 -5.15 31.71 26.46
C GLN A 793 -5.24 33.26 26.54
N SER A 794 -4.11 33.92 26.29
CA SER A 794 -3.99 35.37 26.14
C SER A 794 -2.81 35.66 25.20
N GLU A 795 -2.53 36.96 24.96
CA GLU A 795 -1.37 37.35 24.14
C GLU A 795 -0.02 36.88 24.70
N ARG A 796 0.03 36.43 25.94
CA ARG A 796 1.28 36.11 26.66
C ARG A 796 1.26 34.75 27.36
N VAL A 797 0.11 34.06 27.38
CA VAL A 797 -0.05 32.77 28.10
C VAL A 797 -0.52 31.67 27.16
N TYR A 798 0.20 30.55 27.16
CA TYR A 798 -0.06 29.37 26.32
C TYR A 798 -0.18 28.10 27.17
N VAL A 799 -0.96 27.13 26.66
CA VAL A 799 -1.07 25.75 27.21
C VAL A 799 -0.79 24.79 26.09
N LEU A 800 0.03 23.76 26.31
CA LEU A 800 0.40 22.80 25.25
C LEU A 800 0.71 21.39 25.79
N GLY A 801 0.84 20.43 24.87
CA GLY A 801 1.02 19.04 25.18
C GLY A 801 -0.19 18.43 25.90
N ASP A 802 0.06 17.45 26.79
CA ASP A 802 -1.02 16.73 27.49
C ASP A 802 -1.86 17.62 28.40
N ALA A 803 -1.34 18.78 28.82
CA ALA A 803 -2.11 19.80 29.54
C ALA A 803 -3.22 20.41 28.67
N LEU A 804 -3.03 20.49 27.35
CA LEU A 804 -4.02 20.95 26.39
C LEU A 804 -4.96 19.85 25.89
N ARG A 805 -4.36 18.74 25.47
CA ARG A 805 -5.06 17.67 24.70
C ARG A 805 -5.58 16.51 25.57
N GLY A 806 -5.06 16.36 26.79
CA GLY A 806 -5.03 15.09 27.50
C GLY A 806 -3.91 14.20 27.00
N PRO A 807 -3.77 12.96 27.51
CA PRO A 807 -2.71 12.05 27.13
C PRO A 807 -2.61 11.84 25.62
N ALA A 808 -1.44 12.17 25.05
CA ALA A 808 -1.17 12.11 23.62
C ALA A 808 0.26 11.60 23.38
N THR A 809 0.74 11.69 22.15
CA THR A 809 2.09 11.24 21.80
C THR A 809 3.13 12.34 21.98
N VAL A 810 4.41 11.94 22.19
CA VAL A 810 5.53 12.90 22.25
C VAL A 810 5.63 13.74 20.98
N VAL A 811 5.35 13.16 19.81
CA VAL A 811 5.41 13.88 18.53
C VAL A 811 4.33 14.95 18.43
N GLU A 812 3.12 14.71 18.94
CA GLU A 812 2.05 15.72 19.01
C GLU A 812 2.41 16.85 19.99
N ALA A 813 3.06 16.52 21.10
CA ALA A 813 3.59 17.54 22.02
C ALA A 813 4.67 18.43 21.36
N ILE A 814 5.54 17.85 20.52
CA ILE A 814 6.53 18.60 19.72
C ILE A 814 5.81 19.49 18.69
N ALA A 815 4.74 19.01 18.04
CA ALA A 815 3.97 19.82 17.10
C ALA A 815 3.33 21.06 17.76
N ASP A 816 2.75 20.89 18.95
CA ASP A 816 2.23 22.00 19.75
C ASP A 816 3.33 23.00 20.14
N ALA A 817 4.48 22.48 20.54
CA ALA A 817 5.64 23.26 20.94
C ALA A 817 6.17 24.12 19.77
N GLN A 818 6.33 23.50 18.59
CA GLN A 818 6.81 24.19 17.40
C GLN A 818 5.84 25.30 16.97
N ALA A 819 4.53 24.99 16.90
CA ALA A 819 3.51 25.98 16.55
C ALA A 819 3.44 27.13 17.58
N THR A 820 3.67 26.84 18.86
CA THR A 820 3.72 27.88 19.92
C THR A 820 4.98 28.72 19.80
N ALA A 821 6.13 28.12 19.51
CA ALA A 821 7.38 28.88 19.30
C ALA A 821 7.25 29.81 18.09
N GLU A 822 6.69 29.37 16.97
CA GLU A 822 6.46 30.18 15.77
C GLU A 822 5.53 31.37 16.06
N GLU A 823 4.49 31.17 16.88
CA GLU A 823 3.56 32.23 17.27
C GLU A 823 4.22 33.27 18.19
N ILE A 824 4.98 32.83 19.21
CA ILE A 824 5.71 33.73 20.13
C ILE A 824 6.77 34.55 19.37
N LEU A 825 7.49 33.88 18.44
CA LEU A 825 8.58 34.51 17.70
C LEU A 825 8.12 35.34 16.50
N GLY A 826 6.88 35.13 16.01
CA GLY A 826 6.36 35.76 14.79
C GLY A 826 7.10 35.34 13.51
N ILE A 827 7.77 34.18 13.52
CA ILE A 827 8.53 33.62 12.38
C ILE A 827 8.33 32.14 12.29
N SER A 828 8.48 31.56 11.08
CA SER A 828 8.56 30.10 10.95
C SER A 828 9.92 29.58 11.42
N THR A 829 9.91 28.53 12.22
CA THR A 829 11.12 27.82 12.67
C THR A 829 11.43 26.61 11.77
N ARG A 830 10.56 26.32 10.80
CA ARG A 830 10.64 25.15 9.94
C ARG A 830 11.53 25.40 8.74
N LYS A 831 12.47 24.47 8.50
CA LYS A 831 13.15 24.33 7.22
C LYS A 831 12.62 23.08 6.54
N CYS A 832 12.51 23.11 5.22
CA CYS A 832 12.06 21.97 4.41
C CYS A 832 13.23 21.45 3.59
N HIS A 833 13.40 20.14 3.60
CA HIS A 833 14.41 19.43 2.86
C HIS A 833 13.75 18.34 2.01
N CYS A 834 14.29 18.04 0.85
CA CYS A 834 13.84 16.94 0.00
C CYS A 834 15.03 16.12 -0.49
N ALA A 835 14.78 14.89 -0.93
CA ALA A 835 15.79 14.05 -1.60
C ALA A 835 16.35 14.75 -2.85
N THR A 836 17.59 14.46 -3.20
CA THR A 836 18.31 15.17 -4.28
C THR A 836 18.43 14.37 -5.57
N SER A 837 18.57 13.04 -5.50
CA SER A 837 18.75 12.15 -6.67
C SER A 837 17.43 11.69 -7.28
N ASP A 838 17.16 12.03 -8.56
CA ASP A 838 15.99 11.58 -9.30
C ASP A 838 16.21 10.21 -9.97
N THR A 839 17.39 9.99 -10.57
CA THR A 839 17.70 8.78 -11.36
C THR A 839 17.73 7.54 -10.48
N GLU A 840 18.37 7.61 -9.30
CA GLU A 840 18.41 6.50 -8.35
C GLU A 840 17.03 6.20 -7.78
N LEU A 841 16.23 7.23 -7.48
CA LEU A 841 14.88 7.07 -6.94
C LEU A 841 13.95 6.37 -7.95
N LEU A 842 14.07 6.70 -9.23
CA LEU A 842 13.35 6.01 -10.30
C LEU A 842 13.75 4.53 -10.41
N ALA A 843 15.04 4.22 -10.28
CA ALA A 843 15.54 2.84 -10.36
C ALA A 843 15.02 1.96 -9.22
N ARG A 844 14.69 2.54 -8.05
CA ARG A 844 14.14 1.82 -6.89
C ARG A 844 12.65 1.46 -7.06
N ARG A 845 11.93 2.13 -7.97
CA ARG A 845 10.50 1.86 -8.20
C ARG A 845 10.33 0.55 -8.99
N GLY A 846 9.49 -0.33 -8.49
CA GLY A 846 9.24 -1.66 -9.05
C GLY A 846 10.18 -2.75 -8.51
N ILE A 847 11.18 -2.41 -7.68
CA ILE A 847 12.07 -3.38 -7.04
C ILE A 847 11.58 -3.68 -5.63
N GLU A 848 11.32 -4.94 -5.36
CA GLU A 848 11.05 -5.48 -4.03
C GLU A 848 12.36 -5.95 -3.40
N ALA A 849 12.52 -5.69 -2.11
CA ALA A 849 13.68 -6.14 -1.33
C ALA A 849 13.21 -6.50 0.08
N GLU A 850 13.80 -7.53 0.66
CA GLU A 850 13.52 -7.90 2.04
C GLU A 850 13.85 -6.74 2.99
N ALA A 851 13.01 -6.56 4.02
CA ALA A 851 13.33 -5.67 5.12
C ALA A 851 14.59 -6.17 5.82
N GLY A 852 15.54 -5.28 5.98
CA GLY A 852 16.84 -5.59 6.57
C GLY A 852 17.10 -4.85 7.88
N ALA A 853 18.36 -4.87 8.30
CA ALA A 853 18.84 -3.95 9.33
C ALA A 853 18.56 -2.48 8.89
N PRO A 854 18.41 -1.53 9.81
CA PRO A 854 18.15 -0.13 9.47
C PRO A 854 19.09 0.45 8.39
N ASP A 855 20.35 0.00 8.38
CA ASP A 855 21.35 0.40 7.37
C ASP A 855 21.01 -0.06 5.95
N ALA A 856 20.24 -1.14 5.76
CA ALA A 856 19.78 -1.62 4.45
C ALA A 856 18.53 -0.86 3.98
N ASP A 857 17.73 -0.35 4.90
CA ASP A 857 16.48 0.36 4.59
C ASP A 857 16.69 1.71 3.90
N PHE A 858 17.87 2.33 4.07
CA PHE A 858 18.19 3.57 3.39
C PHE A 858 18.03 3.46 1.86
N ALA A 859 18.57 2.39 1.28
CA ALA A 859 18.55 2.16 -0.16
C ALA A 859 17.16 1.83 -0.70
N ARG A 860 16.20 1.46 0.17
CA ARG A 860 14.83 1.14 -0.21
C ARG A 860 13.91 2.37 -0.28
N CYS A 861 14.31 3.52 0.28
CA CYS A 861 13.52 4.75 0.25
C CYS A 861 13.34 5.24 -1.20
N MET A 862 12.10 5.54 -1.59
CA MET A 862 11.74 5.94 -2.96
C MET A 862 11.66 7.46 -3.15
N GLY A 863 11.93 8.29 -2.12
CA GLY A 863 11.90 9.76 -2.23
C GLY A 863 10.59 10.29 -2.80
N CYS A 864 9.45 9.90 -2.22
CA CYS A 864 8.11 10.19 -2.77
C CYS A 864 7.77 11.68 -2.84
N ASP A 865 8.43 12.54 -2.07
CA ASP A 865 8.34 14.00 -2.13
C ASP A 865 9.06 14.60 -3.35
N LYS A 866 9.97 13.86 -3.94
CA LYS A 866 10.70 14.25 -5.15
C LYS A 866 10.10 13.58 -6.39
N VAL A 867 9.85 12.28 -6.33
CA VAL A 867 9.32 11.46 -7.42
C VAL A 867 8.12 10.65 -6.94
N CYS A 868 6.92 11.12 -7.23
CA CYS A 868 5.67 10.37 -7.00
C CYS A 868 5.05 9.99 -8.36
N LEU A 869 5.13 8.72 -8.72
CA LEU A 869 4.57 8.14 -9.96
C LEU A 869 3.59 7.00 -9.67
N ASN A 870 2.95 6.98 -8.49
CA ASN A 870 2.04 5.88 -8.13
C ASN A 870 0.90 5.72 -9.14
N CYS A 871 0.22 6.82 -9.52
CA CYS A 871 -0.88 6.78 -10.50
C CYS A 871 -0.43 6.39 -11.92
N VAL A 872 0.83 6.62 -12.27
CA VAL A 872 1.45 6.16 -13.53
C VAL A 872 1.73 4.66 -13.46
N ASP A 873 2.38 4.22 -12.38
CA ASP A 873 2.80 2.82 -12.21
C ASP A 873 1.60 1.87 -12.15
N VAL A 874 0.52 2.25 -11.44
CA VAL A 874 -0.66 1.38 -11.21
C VAL A 874 -1.69 1.40 -12.35
N CYS A 875 -1.53 2.28 -13.34
CA CYS A 875 -2.46 2.35 -14.45
C CYS A 875 -2.23 1.18 -15.43
N PRO A 876 -3.16 0.21 -15.53
CA PRO A 876 -2.96 -0.92 -16.42
C PRO A 876 -2.87 -0.45 -17.88
N ASN A 877 -3.65 0.54 -18.28
CA ASN A 877 -3.82 0.98 -19.66
C ASN A 877 -2.80 2.05 -20.10
N ARG A 878 -1.89 2.48 -19.20
CA ARG A 878 -0.92 3.55 -19.50
C ARG A 878 -1.62 4.88 -19.86
N ALA A 879 -2.74 5.17 -19.19
CA ALA A 879 -3.48 6.42 -19.39
C ALA A 879 -2.85 7.60 -18.61
N ASN A 880 -2.15 7.34 -17.50
CA ASN A 880 -1.36 8.35 -16.82
C ASN A 880 0.10 8.24 -17.26
N GLU A 881 0.67 9.32 -17.78
CA GLU A 881 2.03 9.38 -18.31
C GLU A 881 2.88 10.39 -17.56
N ALA A 882 4.17 10.09 -17.41
CA ALA A 882 5.13 10.99 -16.79
C ALA A 882 5.78 11.89 -17.83
N VAL A 883 5.65 13.20 -17.69
CA VAL A 883 6.28 14.23 -18.54
C VAL A 883 7.32 14.96 -17.70
N TRP A 884 8.57 15.02 -18.17
CA TRP A 884 9.65 15.67 -17.45
C TRP A 884 9.64 17.19 -17.71
N LEU A 885 9.42 17.97 -16.66
CA LEU A 885 9.44 19.43 -16.68
C LEU A 885 10.45 19.95 -15.66
N ASN A 886 11.48 20.67 -16.14
CA ASN A 886 12.54 21.24 -15.29
C ASN A 886 13.21 20.20 -14.34
N GLY A 887 13.46 18.99 -14.85
CA GLY A 887 14.09 17.90 -14.08
C GLY A 887 13.16 17.18 -13.09
N LYS A 888 11.86 17.49 -13.06
CA LYS A 888 10.85 16.80 -12.22
C LYS A 888 9.79 16.10 -13.09
N PRO A 889 9.36 14.89 -12.73
CA PRO A 889 8.25 14.25 -13.43
C PRO A 889 6.92 14.90 -13.04
N GLN A 890 6.14 15.26 -14.06
CA GLN A 890 4.76 15.70 -13.93
C GLN A 890 3.84 14.64 -14.50
N VAL A 891 2.61 14.55 -14.03
CA VAL A 891 1.63 13.57 -14.52
C VAL A 891 0.65 14.24 -15.45
N VAL A 892 0.52 13.70 -16.66
CA VAL A 892 -0.50 14.05 -17.65
C VAL A 892 -1.41 12.84 -17.84
N HIS A 893 -2.71 13.07 -17.88
CA HIS A 893 -3.72 12.05 -18.15
C HIS A 893 -4.05 12.03 -19.65
N ILE A 894 -4.15 10.84 -20.26
CA ILE A 894 -4.54 10.65 -21.67
C ILE A 894 -5.93 10.00 -21.70
N ASP A 895 -6.95 10.80 -21.96
CA ASP A 895 -8.36 10.42 -21.85
C ASP A 895 -8.70 9.14 -22.62
N GLY A 896 -8.35 9.08 -23.90
CA GLY A 896 -8.68 7.94 -24.78
C GLY A 896 -8.11 6.59 -24.37
N ARG A 897 -7.20 6.52 -23.40
CA ARG A 897 -6.63 5.28 -22.86
C ARG A 897 -7.30 4.85 -21.55
N CYS A 898 -8.05 5.74 -20.93
CA CYS A 898 -8.67 5.51 -19.63
C CYS A 898 -10.00 4.77 -19.76
N ASN A 899 -10.25 3.85 -18.84
CA ASN A 899 -11.55 3.21 -18.62
C ASN A 899 -12.16 3.57 -17.26
N GLU A 900 -11.68 4.62 -16.62
CA GLU A 900 -12.14 5.10 -15.30
C GLU A 900 -12.22 4.01 -14.22
N CYS A 901 -11.28 3.04 -14.24
CA CYS A 901 -11.30 1.90 -13.32
C CYS A 901 -11.11 2.29 -11.83
N GLY A 902 -10.63 3.51 -11.53
CA GLY A 902 -10.44 4.02 -10.18
C GLY A 902 -9.12 3.62 -9.52
N ASN A 903 -8.32 2.73 -10.11
CA ASN A 903 -7.12 2.20 -9.47
C ASN A 903 -6.07 3.27 -9.14
N CYS A 904 -5.89 4.27 -9.99
CA CYS A 904 -4.97 5.38 -9.73
C CYS A 904 -5.43 6.27 -8.56
N ALA A 905 -6.75 6.42 -8.36
CA ALA A 905 -7.30 7.13 -7.20
C ALA A 905 -7.00 6.38 -5.89
N THR A 906 -7.06 5.05 -5.89
CA THR A 906 -6.74 4.22 -4.71
C THR A 906 -5.34 4.52 -4.17
N PHE A 907 -4.34 4.71 -5.03
CA PHE A 907 -2.94 4.89 -4.65
C PHE A 907 -2.46 6.35 -4.64
N CYS A 908 -3.33 7.30 -4.98
CA CYS A 908 -3.01 8.73 -4.84
C CYS A 908 -3.02 9.13 -3.36
N PRO A 909 -1.99 9.84 -2.85
CA PRO A 909 -1.97 10.29 -1.46
C PRO A 909 -2.92 11.47 -1.18
N TYR A 910 -3.50 12.06 -2.20
CA TYR A 910 -4.50 13.12 -2.10
C TYR A 910 -5.92 12.53 -2.11
N GLN A 911 -6.88 13.28 -1.55
CA GLN A 911 -8.32 12.98 -1.64
C GLN A 911 -8.84 13.37 -3.02
N SER A 912 -8.33 12.69 -4.05
CA SER A 912 -8.54 13.00 -5.47
C SER A 912 -8.48 11.76 -6.34
N ALA A 913 -9.01 11.90 -7.55
CA ALA A 913 -8.96 10.90 -8.60
C ALA A 913 -8.09 11.41 -9.76
N PRO A 914 -6.81 10.98 -9.90
CA PRO A 914 -5.91 11.49 -10.93
C PRO A 914 -6.46 11.42 -12.36
N TYR A 915 -7.32 10.46 -12.65
CA TYR A 915 -7.98 10.33 -13.95
C TYR A 915 -9.06 11.39 -14.22
N LEU A 916 -9.49 12.15 -13.19
CA LEU A 916 -10.43 13.28 -13.29
C LEU A 916 -9.74 14.63 -13.08
N ASP A 917 -8.77 14.66 -12.13
CA ASP A 917 -8.28 15.90 -11.55
C ASP A 917 -6.92 16.35 -12.13
N LYS A 918 -6.18 15.48 -12.82
CA LYS A 918 -4.91 15.84 -13.46
C LYS A 918 -5.14 16.48 -14.84
N LEU A 919 -4.18 17.28 -15.29
CA LEU A 919 -4.21 17.89 -16.61
C LEU A 919 -4.34 16.81 -17.69
N THR A 920 -5.46 16.84 -18.44
CA THR A 920 -5.86 15.79 -19.37
C THR A 920 -5.61 16.20 -20.82
N PHE A 921 -4.98 15.31 -21.59
CA PHE A 921 -4.92 15.42 -23.04
C PHE A 921 -6.09 14.64 -23.67
N PHE A 922 -6.86 15.30 -24.54
CA PHE A 922 -7.95 14.70 -25.31
C PHE A 922 -7.54 14.55 -26.76
N VAL A 923 -7.80 13.38 -27.32
CA VAL A 923 -7.41 13.06 -28.71
C VAL A 923 -8.16 13.88 -29.75
N ASP A 924 -9.38 14.33 -29.44
CA ASP A 924 -10.21 15.15 -30.30
C ASP A 924 -11.16 16.09 -29.52
N GLU A 925 -11.81 17.02 -30.24
CA GLU A 925 -12.80 17.95 -29.63
C GLU A 925 -14.04 17.21 -29.10
N ALA A 926 -14.44 16.09 -29.67
CA ALA A 926 -15.59 15.34 -29.20
C ALA A 926 -15.32 14.74 -27.81
N ALA A 927 -14.17 14.10 -27.61
CA ALA A 927 -13.73 13.62 -26.30
C ALA A 927 -13.60 14.77 -25.28
N PHE A 928 -13.03 15.90 -25.69
CA PHE A 928 -12.94 17.10 -24.85
C PHE A 928 -14.31 17.61 -24.40
N ARG A 929 -15.32 17.65 -25.29
CA ARG A 929 -16.68 18.11 -24.99
C ARG A 929 -17.47 17.15 -24.12
N ASP A 930 -17.18 15.86 -24.23
CA ASP A 930 -17.85 14.80 -23.46
C ASP A 930 -17.32 14.69 -22.02
N SER A 931 -16.13 15.24 -21.75
CA SER A 931 -15.49 15.23 -20.43
C SER A 931 -15.62 16.59 -19.71
N GLY A 932 -15.56 16.59 -18.38
CA GLY A 932 -15.46 17.78 -17.53
C GLY A 932 -14.03 18.05 -17.01
N ASN A 933 -13.05 17.19 -17.31
CA ASN A 933 -11.69 17.28 -16.76
C ASN A 933 -10.97 18.55 -17.20
N PRO A 934 -10.09 19.11 -16.36
CA PRO A 934 -9.13 20.16 -16.79
C PRO A 934 -8.19 19.57 -17.83
N GLY A 935 -7.95 20.29 -18.93
CA GLY A 935 -7.09 19.75 -19.99
C GLY A 935 -7.18 20.48 -21.31
N TRP A 936 -6.68 19.82 -22.36
CA TRP A 936 -6.63 20.40 -23.71
C TRP A 936 -6.74 19.35 -24.80
N THR A 937 -7.16 19.81 -25.98
CA THR A 937 -7.04 19.08 -27.25
C THR A 937 -6.41 19.98 -28.30
N MET A 938 -5.62 19.39 -29.20
CA MET A 938 -4.99 20.12 -30.31
C MET A 938 -5.93 20.23 -31.50
N ARG A 939 -5.97 21.40 -32.15
CA ARG A 939 -6.69 21.62 -33.39
C ARG A 939 -5.74 21.57 -34.58
N LYS A 940 -6.31 21.38 -35.77
CA LYS A 940 -5.56 21.35 -37.04
C LYS A 940 -4.85 22.66 -37.37
N ASP A 941 -5.29 23.78 -36.80
CA ASP A 941 -4.68 25.12 -36.96
C ASP A 941 -3.47 25.38 -36.03
N GLY A 942 -3.10 24.37 -35.20
CA GLY A 942 -1.99 24.46 -34.24
C GLY A 942 -2.34 25.12 -32.90
N ASN A 943 -3.58 25.60 -32.72
CA ASN A 943 -4.08 26.08 -31.43
C ASN A 943 -4.62 24.91 -30.59
N ALA A 944 -4.71 25.12 -29.30
CA ALA A 944 -5.35 24.20 -28.38
C ALA A 944 -6.70 24.75 -27.92
N LEU A 945 -7.70 23.90 -27.81
CA LEU A 945 -8.89 24.17 -27.01
C LEU A 945 -8.59 23.75 -25.58
N VAL A 946 -8.64 24.67 -24.63
CA VAL A 946 -8.18 24.47 -23.24
C VAL A 946 -9.35 24.63 -22.27
N ARG A 947 -9.39 23.79 -21.21
CA ARG A 947 -10.31 23.91 -20.07
C ARG A 947 -9.51 23.94 -18.77
N LEU A 948 -9.60 25.02 -18.01
CA LEU A 948 -9.04 25.18 -16.66
C LEU A 948 -10.06 25.92 -15.79
N ASP A 949 -10.23 25.53 -14.56
CA ASP A 949 -11.16 26.11 -13.59
C ASP A 949 -12.59 26.29 -14.15
N GLY A 950 -13.05 25.30 -14.93
CA GLY A 950 -14.37 25.28 -15.57
C GLY A 950 -14.55 26.27 -16.73
N ARG A 951 -13.50 27.01 -17.13
CA ARG A 951 -13.52 27.91 -18.28
C ARG A 951 -12.88 27.27 -19.50
N GLU A 952 -13.46 27.55 -20.68
CA GLU A 952 -12.97 27.06 -21.97
C GLU A 952 -12.62 28.21 -22.89
N TRP A 953 -11.46 28.09 -23.55
CA TRP A 953 -11.03 29.06 -24.57
C TRP A 953 -10.02 28.45 -25.54
N LEU A 954 -9.84 29.11 -26.69
CA LEU A 954 -8.78 28.78 -27.64
C LEU A 954 -7.51 29.53 -27.25
N ALA A 955 -6.40 28.83 -27.25
CA ALA A 955 -5.09 29.36 -26.91
C ALA A 955 -3.98 28.74 -27.76
N ALA A 956 -2.97 29.50 -28.11
CA ALA A 956 -1.70 28.91 -28.52
C ALA A 956 -1.00 28.29 -27.29
N LEU A 957 -0.17 27.28 -27.45
CA LEU A 957 0.52 26.63 -26.33
C LEU A 957 1.44 27.56 -25.51
N ASN A 958 1.79 28.73 -26.07
CA ASN A 958 2.59 29.78 -25.42
C ASN A 958 1.77 31.01 -25.07
N ASP A 959 0.45 30.94 -25.09
CA ASP A 959 -0.44 32.06 -24.77
C ASP A 959 -0.21 32.56 -23.32
N PRO A 960 0.03 33.88 -23.12
CA PRO A 960 0.22 34.43 -21.78
C PRO A 960 -1.03 34.38 -20.88
N ALA A 961 -2.21 34.09 -21.43
CA ALA A 961 -3.42 33.84 -20.66
C ALA A 961 -3.38 32.49 -19.93
N LEU A 962 -2.52 31.56 -20.35
CA LEU A 962 -2.29 30.28 -19.64
C LEU A 962 -1.36 30.49 -18.44
N PRO A 963 -1.59 29.80 -17.30
CA PRO A 963 -0.58 29.73 -16.24
C PRO A 963 0.75 29.20 -16.82
N ALA A 964 1.85 29.87 -16.50
CA ALA A 964 3.16 29.59 -17.11
C ALA A 964 3.58 28.11 -17.03
N GLU A 965 3.32 27.47 -15.87
CA GLU A 965 3.65 26.07 -15.63
C GLU A 965 2.77 25.09 -16.44
N VAL A 966 1.46 25.41 -16.58
CA VAL A 966 0.53 24.63 -17.40
C VAL A 966 0.93 24.72 -18.88
N SER A 967 1.19 25.94 -19.36
CA SER A 967 1.70 26.18 -20.73
C SER A 967 3.00 25.41 -20.99
N ALA A 968 3.93 25.42 -20.03
CA ALA A 968 5.18 24.67 -20.15
C ALA A 968 4.94 23.15 -20.20
N LEU A 969 4.05 22.63 -19.32
CA LEU A 969 3.69 21.20 -19.30
C LEU A 969 3.02 20.75 -20.60
N MET A 970 2.07 21.55 -21.14
CA MET A 970 1.45 21.27 -22.44
C MET A 970 2.47 21.18 -23.57
N ARG A 971 3.41 22.14 -23.68
CA ARG A 971 4.47 22.13 -24.69
C ARG A 971 5.40 20.92 -24.54
N GLU A 972 5.84 20.63 -23.30
CA GLU A 972 6.69 19.48 -23.02
C GLU A 972 5.98 18.14 -23.30
N THR A 973 4.68 18.05 -23.03
CA THR A 973 3.88 16.88 -23.42
C THR A 973 3.92 16.65 -24.92
N MET A 974 3.65 17.68 -25.71
CA MET A 974 3.67 17.56 -27.18
C MET A 974 5.06 17.28 -27.73
N ARG A 975 6.12 17.79 -27.06
CA ARG A 975 7.51 17.53 -27.46
C ARG A 975 7.97 16.11 -27.12
N GLN A 976 7.60 15.60 -25.92
CA GLN A 976 8.00 14.27 -25.44
C GLN A 976 7.13 13.16 -26.03
N MET A 977 5.89 13.47 -26.44
CA MET A 977 4.90 12.54 -26.98
C MET A 977 4.36 13.05 -28.33
N PRO A 978 5.20 13.17 -29.38
CA PRO A 978 4.78 13.76 -30.66
C PRO A 978 3.68 12.97 -31.37
N TRP A 979 3.52 11.68 -31.11
CA TRP A 979 2.47 10.83 -31.64
C TRP A 979 1.06 11.30 -31.21
N LEU A 980 0.90 11.97 -30.06
CA LEU A 980 -0.38 12.51 -29.61
C LEU A 980 -0.95 13.60 -30.56
N ALA A 981 -0.09 14.31 -31.29
CA ALA A 981 -0.52 15.35 -32.23
C ALA A 981 -1.06 14.80 -33.57
N LYS A 982 -0.87 13.52 -33.83
CA LYS A 982 -1.26 12.85 -35.08
C LYS A 982 -2.58 12.09 -34.97
N ALA A 983 -3.10 11.95 -33.75
CA ALA A 983 -4.33 11.23 -33.45
C ALA A 983 -5.59 11.95 -33.95
#